data_a1b82a8d22b00dad7b7321b7f009c8c7
#
_entry.id   a1b82a8d22b00dad7b7321b7f009c8c7
#
_cell.length_a   1.000
_cell.length_b   1.000
_cell.length_c   1.000
_cell.angle_alpha   90.00
_cell.angle_beta   90.00
_cell.angle_gamma   90.00
#
_symmetry.space_group_name_H-M   'P 1'
#
loop_
_entity.id
_entity.type
_entity.pdbx_description
1 polymer ?
#
loop_
_entity_poly.entity_id
_entity_poly.type
_entity_poly.pdbx_seq_one_letter_code
_entity_poly.pdbx_strand_id
1 'polypeptide(L)'
;MAAAKASKTAAKADATLLKALATAFADSALPGENEGFDAKACEEAARFTLQVAEQRKVGNAAVALDSFTDAQGRMAMRIAMNNDDMPFLVDSISAAVASKAIGVKRLIHPVLSTVRDDQAVLQSVSRKRDSSVTRESFIYLETDRVDAKERRALEENLHAVLRDVRGAVTDWRKMLGAMSEDADSLPDGEGAALVRWFLENNMTVLGHEVLARDGKRSKRLGLARVSNEAILSEKSIGLAIKWFEEGGSAPLILKANRVSSVHRNVQLDLVVVPIREGSTITGLSITAGLWTSAALATAPDRIPVLRTHLSTLMERFGFDPSGHAGKAMTHVLTSLPHDLLVSLKLAELERVTLTAMSLTDRPRPKLLAIRSPLGRHLYIFVWLPRDDVSTGMRKQIEDMLTATTGGGLLGWSISLEDGGIALLRYTLDLPDRDQKVDEAQLDDKLELMVRGWEPAVEASLARLTDEKRAAAMIVRYGALFPNNYRTSYSSDEAARDMLGLLQMERDHSKVTRLSADGEMLRLKVFSQGGAMPLSDMVPALENFGFDVLEESPTALSDGNYIHDFRLGLRGGDVASVMERAAILEGALSQVLDGKAENDVFNQLVTVAALLPQSVILLRAWYRYLRQTGVTYGMPTAVAALSKHSGVTRAIISLFNAAHDPAFTGDRDKESAKFIKSIETGLAAVSAIDEDRILRRYMGVVRATLRTNAFAPAGAEALAFKLDSAKVPGLPAPLPWREVFVYSPRVEGIHLRAGPVARGGLRWSDRRDDFRTEVLGLMKAQRVKNAVIVPTGAKGGFYPKKLPDMRVDRDAWFAEGTESYRLFIRTLLSITDNIVNDKVVHPDSVVIHDGDDPYFVVAADKGTATFSDTANAIALERNFWLGDAFASGGSVGYDHKAMGITAKGGWLSVQRHFAEMGINVQ
;
A
#
# COMPACT_ATOMS: atom_id res chain seq x y z
N MET A 1 -14.85 -64.58 -8.27
CA MET A 1 -14.88 -63.91 -9.59
C MET A 1 -16.00 -62.86 -9.74
N ALA A 2 -17.20 -63.08 -9.28
CA ALA A 2 -18.32 -62.13 -9.36
C ALA A 2 -18.04 -60.80 -8.59
N ALA A 3 -17.56 -60.86 -7.36
CA ALA A 3 -17.25 -59.68 -6.53
C ALA A 3 -16.10 -58.84 -7.12
N ALA A 4 -15.07 -59.46 -7.71
CA ALA A 4 -13.98 -58.74 -8.40
C ALA A 4 -14.41 -58.11 -9.73
N LYS A 5 -15.43 -58.71 -10.44
CA LYS A 5 -16.03 -58.08 -11.62
C LYS A 5 -16.92 -56.90 -11.24
N ALA A 6 -17.71 -56.99 -10.16
CA ALA A 6 -18.55 -55.91 -9.66
C ALA A 6 -17.70 -54.71 -9.19
N SER A 7 -16.59 -54.94 -8.44
CA SER A 7 -15.66 -53.92 -8.01
C SER A 7 -14.97 -53.23 -9.20
N LYS A 8 -14.55 -53.93 -10.24
CA LYS A 8 -13.97 -53.35 -11.45
C LYS A 8 -14.98 -52.55 -12.28
N THR A 9 -16.26 -52.96 -12.26
CA THR A 9 -17.34 -52.25 -12.99
C THR A 9 -17.71 -50.96 -12.27
N ALA A 10 -17.77 -50.95 -10.93
CA ALA A 10 -18.00 -49.77 -10.13
C ALA A 10 -16.84 -48.74 -10.25
N ALA A 11 -15.61 -49.21 -10.15
CA ALA A 11 -14.44 -48.33 -10.35
C ALA A 11 -14.34 -47.73 -11.76
N LYS A 12 -14.84 -48.43 -12.77
CA LYS A 12 -14.88 -47.92 -14.15
C LYS A 12 -16.03 -46.93 -14.38
N ALA A 13 -17.15 -47.10 -13.70
CA ALA A 13 -18.28 -46.16 -13.71
C ALA A 13 -17.88 -44.82 -13.04
N ASP A 14 -17.22 -44.86 -11.88
CA ASP A 14 -16.72 -43.70 -11.17
C ASP A 14 -15.70 -42.89 -11.98
N ALA A 15 -14.79 -43.55 -12.68
CA ALA A 15 -13.82 -42.89 -13.56
C ALA A 15 -14.49 -42.19 -14.77
N THR A 16 -15.60 -42.74 -15.27
CA THR A 16 -16.36 -42.15 -16.38
C THR A 16 -17.14 -40.92 -15.94
N LEU A 17 -17.76 -40.97 -14.75
CA LEU A 17 -18.48 -39.86 -14.13
C LEU A 17 -17.51 -38.70 -13.82
N LEU A 18 -16.36 -39.03 -13.21
CA LEU A 18 -15.34 -38.02 -12.89
C LEU A 18 -14.84 -37.31 -14.15
N LYS A 19 -14.52 -38.06 -15.21
CA LYS A 19 -14.06 -37.46 -16.47
C LYS A 19 -15.13 -36.58 -17.12
N ALA A 20 -16.37 -36.97 -17.09
CA ALA A 20 -17.48 -36.19 -17.64
C ALA A 20 -17.70 -34.90 -16.87
N LEU A 21 -17.64 -34.96 -15.53
CA LEU A 21 -17.78 -33.78 -14.65
C LEU A 21 -16.58 -32.84 -14.77
N ALA A 22 -15.35 -33.36 -14.79
CA ALA A 22 -14.14 -32.57 -15.00
C ALA A 22 -14.15 -31.82 -16.34
N THR A 23 -14.59 -32.48 -17.41
CA THR A 23 -14.77 -31.83 -18.71
C THR A 23 -15.82 -30.71 -18.62
N ALA A 24 -16.95 -30.96 -17.95
CA ALA A 24 -17.98 -29.94 -17.78
C ALA A 24 -17.48 -28.73 -16.94
N PHE A 25 -16.64 -28.96 -15.94
CA PHE A 25 -16.02 -27.90 -15.14
C PHE A 25 -15.07 -27.06 -15.97
N ALA A 26 -14.16 -27.69 -16.71
CA ALA A 26 -13.22 -26.99 -17.58
C ALA A 26 -13.92 -26.10 -18.62
N ASP A 27 -15.01 -26.62 -19.21
CA ASP A 27 -15.78 -25.89 -20.23
C ASP A 27 -16.69 -24.79 -19.65
N SER A 28 -16.97 -24.84 -18.36
CA SER A 28 -17.84 -23.85 -17.68
C SER A 28 -17.05 -22.79 -16.93
N ALA A 29 -15.74 -22.93 -16.79
CA ALA A 29 -14.87 -21.91 -16.16
C ALA A 29 -14.74 -20.69 -17.08
N LEU A 30 -14.92 -19.49 -16.52
CA LEU A 30 -14.73 -18.25 -17.27
C LEU A 30 -13.23 -18.01 -17.53
N PRO A 31 -12.85 -17.26 -18.59
CA PRO A 31 -11.44 -17.00 -18.91
C PRO A 31 -10.61 -16.45 -17.73
N GLY A 32 -11.19 -15.58 -16.90
CA GLY A 32 -10.52 -15.02 -15.70
C GLY A 32 -10.40 -16.02 -14.54
N GLU A 33 -11.11 -17.13 -14.55
CA GLU A 33 -11.10 -18.16 -13.51
C GLU A 33 -10.13 -19.32 -13.82
N ASN A 34 -9.52 -19.31 -15.00
CA ASN A 34 -8.59 -20.37 -15.44
C ASN A 34 -7.19 -20.24 -14.84
N GLU A 35 -6.84 -19.09 -14.27
CA GLU A 35 -5.54 -18.89 -13.66
C GLU A 35 -5.37 -19.80 -12.44
N GLY A 36 -4.36 -20.68 -12.47
CA GLY A 36 -4.11 -21.66 -11.43
C GLY A 36 -5.10 -22.83 -11.36
N PHE A 37 -6.00 -22.99 -12.36
CA PHE A 37 -6.95 -24.09 -12.47
C PHE A 37 -6.57 -25.02 -13.63
N ASP A 38 -5.48 -25.73 -13.46
CA ASP A 38 -5.00 -26.70 -14.41
C ASP A 38 -5.87 -27.98 -14.45
N ALA A 39 -5.57 -28.89 -15.36
CA ALA A 39 -6.33 -30.13 -15.52
C ALA A 39 -6.39 -30.96 -14.22
N LYS A 40 -5.35 -30.89 -13.37
CA LYS A 40 -5.29 -31.61 -12.09
C LYS A 40 -6.21 -30.97 -11.07
N ALA A 41 -6.12 -29.65 -10.92
CA ALA A 41 -7.00 -28.88 -10.01
C ALA A 41 -8.47 -29.04 -10.40
N CYS A 42 -8.76 -29.00 -11.71
CA CYS A 42 -10.10 -29.25 -12.26
C CYS A 42 -10.61 -30.65 -11.90
N GLU A 43 -9.77 -31.69 -12.04
CA GLU A 43 -10.13 -33.05 -11.66
C GLU A 43 -10.37 -33.22 -10.18
N GLU A 44 -9.54 -32.57 -9.32
CA GLU A 44 -9.71 -32.57 -7.86
C GLU A 44 -11.01 -31.88 -7.43
N ALA A 45 -11.36 -30.73 -8.04
CA ALA A 45 -12.61 -30.04 -7.83
C ALA A 45 -13.82 -30.89 -8.27
N ALA A 46 -13.74 -31.50 -9.44
CA ALA A 46 -14.77 -32.41 -9.93
C ALA A 46 -14.94 -33.65 -9.04
N ARG A 47 -13.85 -34.22 -8.54
CA ARG A 47 -13.86 -35.35 -7.59
C ARG A 47 -14.55 -35.01 -6.30
N PHE A 48 -14.23 -33.86 -5.69
CA PHE A 48 -14.90 -33.41 -4.49
C PHE A 48 -16.39 -33.15 -4.72
N THR A 49 -16.75 -32.52 -5.83
CA THR A 49 -18.15 -32.25 -6.16
C THR A 49 -18.91 -33.56 -6.48
N LEU A 50 -18.25 -34.53 -7.10
CA LEU A 50 -18.86 -35.85 -7.35
C LEU A 50 -19.18 -36.59 -6.05
N GLN A 51 -18.28 -36.57 -5.06
CA GLN A 51 -18.52 -37.13 -3.74
C GLN A 51 -19.77 -36.54 -3.07
N VAL A 52 -19.93 -35.19 -3.16
CA VAL A 52 -21.11 -34.49 -2.61
C VAL A 52 -22.37 -34.87 -3.39
N ALA A 53 -22.27 -35.06 -4.67
CA ALA A 53 -23.40 -35.37 -5.55
C ALA A 53 -23.76 -36.88 -5.63
N GLU A 54 -22.92 -37.74 -5.05
CA GLU A 54 -23.05 -39.20 -5.19
C GLU A 54 -24.45 -39.72 -4.84
N GLN A 55 -24.96 -39.33 -3.70
CA GLN A 55 -26.29 -39.72 -3.25
C GLN A 55 -27.13 -38.50 -2.89
N ARG A 56 -28.11 -38.16 -3.69
CA ARG A 56 -29.01 -37.03 -3.49
C ARG A 56 -30.44 -37.37 -3.97
N LYS A 57 -31.41 -37.21 -3.08
CA LYS A 57 -32.83 -37.30 -3.47
C LYS A 57 -33.26 -36.02 -4.19
N VAL A 58 -34.03 -36.19 -5.28
CA VAL A 58 -34.69 -35.07 -5.97
C VAL A 58 -35.50 -34.25 -4.97
N GLY A 59 -35.38 -32.95 -5.03
CA GLY A 59 -36.02 -32.03 -4.06
C GLY A 59 -35.14 -31.65 -2.84
N ASN A 60 -33.99 -32.29 -2.66
CA ASN A 60 -33.01 -31.92 -1.61
C ASN A 60 -31.74 -31.37 -2.22
N ALA A 61 -31.04 -30.52 -1.49
CA ALA A 61 -29.69 -30.07 -1.85
C ALA A 61 -28.63 -30.88 -1.07
N ALA A 62 -27.54 -31.23 -1.73
CA ALA A 62 -26.33 -31.72 -1.10
C ALA A 62 -25.28 -30.58 -1.05
N VAL A 63 -24.67 -30.35 0.10
CA VAL A 63 -23.68 -29.29 0.35
C VAL A 63 -22.55 -29.87 1.19
N ALA A 64 -21.31 -29.56 0.85
CA ALA A 64 -20.16 -29.84 1.69
C ALA A 64 -19.11 -28.73 1.57
N LEU A 65 -18.44 -28.46 2.68
CA LEU A 65 -17.35 -27.49 2.79
C LEU A 65 -16.11 -28.21 3.31
N ASP A 66 -14.96 -27.96 2.67
CA ASP A 66 -13.69 -28.57 3.06
C ASP A 66 -12.54 -27.56 2.91
N SER A 67 -11.48 -27.76 3.69
CA SER A 67 -10.24 -26.99 3.56
C SER A 67 -9.26 -27.73 2.65
N PHE A 68 -8.63 -27.00 1.75
CA PHE A 68 -7.64 -27.56 0.83
C PHE A 68 -6.46 -26.61 0.63
N THR A 69 -5.39 -27.08 0.02
CA THR A 69 -4.24 -26.26 -0.36
C THR A 69 -4.36 -25.87 -1.82
N ASP A 70 -4.37 -24.57 -2.14
CA ASP A 70 -4.45 -24.07 -3.50
C ASP A 70 -3.14 -24.31 -4.29
N ALA A 71 -3.15 -24.02 -5.61
CA ALA A 71 -1.99 -24.19 -6.48
C ALA A 71 -0.75 -23.36 -6.07
N GLN A 72 -0.94 -22.31 -5.25
CA GLN A 72 0.14 -21.49 -4.69
C GLN A 72 0.60 -21.95 -3.30
N GLY A 73 0.12 -23.10 -2.81
CA GLY A 73 0.48 -23.64 -1.49
C GLY A 73 -0.23 -22.98 -0.32
N ARG A 74 -1.26 -22.15 -0.53
CA ARG A 74 -2.02 -21.46 0.51
C ARG A 74 -3.23 -22.27 0.93
N MET A 75 -3.56 -22.24 2.21
CA MET A 75 -4.77 -22.85 2.72
C MET A 75 -6.00 -22.03 2.31
N ALA A 76 -6.94 -22.68 1.62
CA ALA A 76 -8.21 -22.12 1.16
C ALA A 76 -9.38 -23.03 1.57
N MET A 77 -10.60 -22.58 1.33
CA MET A 77 -11.81 -23.38 1.54
C MET A 77 -12.47 -23.62 0.19
N ARG A 78 -12.95 -24.85 -0.02
CA ARG A 78 -13.77 -25.23 -1.16
C ARG A 78 -15.17 -25.60 -0.72
N ILE A 79 -16.15 -25.23 -1.51
CA ILE A 79 -17.57 -25.52 -1.30
C ILE A 79 -18.09 -26.24 -2.53
N ALA A 80 -18.71 -27.38 -2.35
CA ALA A 80 -19.39 -28.10 -3.42
C ALA A 80 -20.87 -28.29 -3.08
N MET A 81 -21.70 -28.06 -4.08
CA MET A 81 -23.15 -28.21 -3.96
C MET A 81 -23.71 -28.92 -5.19
N ASN A 82 -24.72 -29.77 -4.95
CA ASN A 82 -25.52 -30.36 -6.02
C ASN A 82 -27.01 -30.18 -5.69
N ASN A 83 -27.76 -29.61 -6.62
CA ASN A 83 -29.17 -29.29 -6.45
C ASN A 83 -29.92 -29.52 -7.78
N ASP A 84 -31.25 -29.61 -7.74
CA ASP A 84 -32.06 -29.51 -8.94
C ASP A 84 -31.80 -28.15 -9.62
N ASP A 85 -31.74 -28.16 -10.96
CA ASP A 85 -31.53 -26.92 -11.71
C ASP A 85 -32.72 -25.96 -11.56
N MET A 86 -32.44 -24.74 -11.07
CA MET A 86 -33.46 -23.71 -10.91
C MET A 86 -32.84 -22.32 -10.92
N PRO A 87 -33.61 -21.27 -11.23
CA PRO A 87 -33.13 -19.89 -11.17
C PRO A 87 -32.69 -19.48 -9.75
N PHE A 88 -31.85 -18.43 -9.68
CA PHE A 88 -31.37 -17.79 -8.45
C PHE A 88 -30.35 -18.56 -7.60
N LEU A 89 -29.92 -19.77 -7.99
CA LEU A 89 -28.99 -20.57 -7.19
C LEU A 89 -27.65 -19.85 -7.00
N VAL A 90 -27.01 -19.46 -8.10
CA VAL A 90 -25.66 -18.86 -8.04
C VAL A 90 -25.68 -17.52 -7.31
N ASP A 91 -26.62 -16.65 -7.68
CA ASP A 91 -26.74 -15.34 -7.06
C ASP A 91 -26.97 -15.44 -5.54
N SER A 92 -27.88 -16.34 -5.12
CA SER A 92 -28.21 -16.51 -3.71
C SER A 92 -27.04 -17.09 -2.90
N ILE A 93 -26.32 -18.05 -3.48
CA ILE A 93 -25.15 -18.66 -2.85
C ILE A 93 -24.02 -17.63 -2.73
N SER A 94 -23.71 -16.90 -3.81
CA SER A 94 -22.67 -15.86 -3.82
C SER A 94 -22.99 -14.76 -2.83
N ALA A 95 -24.26 -14.32 -2.77
CA ALA A 95 -24.72 -13.33 -1.80
C ALA A 95 -24.58 -13.84 -0.34
N ALA A 96 -24.88 -15.10 -0.08
CA ALA A 96 -24.74 -15.71 1.23
C ALA A 96 -23.28 -15.78 1.70
N VAL A 97 -22.35 -16.13 0.81
CA VAL A 97 -20.92 -16.16 1.11
C VAL A 97 -20.39 -14.72 1.33
N ALA A 98 -20.73 -13.80 0.44
CA ALA A 98 -20.32 -12.39 0.53
C ALA A 98 -20.85 -11.68 1.79
N SER A 99 -22.05 -12.05 2.27
CA SER A 99 -22.64 -11.50 3.50
C SER A 99 -21.82 -11.80 4.77
N LYS A 100 -20.90 -12.77 4.70
CA LYS A 100 -19.96 -13.14 5.75
C LYS A 100 -18.57 -12.53 5.54
N ALA A 101 -18.43 -11.59 4.61
CA ALA A 101 -17.15 -10.99 4.21
C ALA A 101 -16.10 -12.03 3.72
N ILE A 102 -16.57 -13.16 3.17
CA ILE A 102 -15.70 -14.21 2.64
C ILE A 102 -15.50 -13.96 1.14
N GLY A 103 -14.26 -13.79 0.72
CA GLY A 103 -13.89 -13.60 -0.69
C GLY A 103 -14.11 -14.87 -1.51
N VAL A 104 -14.80 -14.76 -2.66
CA VAL A 104 -14.93 -15.84 -3.65
C VAL A 104 -13.87 -15.67 -4.72
N LYS A 105 -12.96 -16.66 -4.82
CA LYS A 105 -11.86 -16.65 -5.80
C LYS A 105 -12.24 -17.31 -7.11
N ARG A 106 -13.12 -18.32 -7.03
CA ARG A 106 -13.58 -19.11 -8.19
C ARG A 106 -15.00 -19.59 -7.99
N LEU A 107 -15.79 -19.57 -9.06
CA LEU A 107 -17.13 -20.12 -9.08
C LEU A 107 -17.35 -20.87 -10.40
N ILE A 108 -17.65 -22.16 -10.33
CA ILE A 108 -17.91 -23.01 -11.49
C ILE A 108 -19.30 -23.64 -11.35
N HIS A 109 -20.14 -23.51 -12.40
CA HIS A 109 -21.54 -23.94 -12.34
C HIS A 109 -22.01 -24.61 -13.66
N PRO A 110 -21.64 -25.85 -13.95
CA PRO A 110 -22.29 -26.61 -15.01
C PRO A 110 -23.67 -27.12 -14.60
N VAL A 111 -24.59 -27.05 -15.54
CA VAL A 111 -25.92 -27.64 -15.44
C VAL A 111 -25.97 -28.87 -16.38
N LEU A 112 -26.15 -30.05 -15.77
CA LEU A 112 -26.03 -31.34 -16.48
C LEU A 112 -27.33 -32.13 -16.41
N SER A 113 -27.61 -32.91 -17.46
CA SER A 113 -28.63 -33.94 -17.42
C SER A 113 -28.10 -35.13 -16.63
N THR A 114 -28.86 -35.63 -15.67
CA THR A 114 -28.43 -36.66 -14.72
C THR A 114 -29.40 -37.84 -14.70
N VAL A 115 -28.86 -39.03 -14.56
CA VAL A 115 -29.62 -40.26 -14.29
C VAL A 115 -29.22 -40.75 -12.91
N ARG A 116 -30.23 -41.02 -12.06
CA ARG A 116 -30.06 -41.62 -10.74
C ARG A 116 -30.81 -42.92 -10.64
N ASP A 117 -30.34 -43.88 -9.86
CA ASP A 117 -31.02 -45.10 -9.57
C ASP A 117 -32.13 -44.93 -8.52
N ASP A 118 -32.82 -46.02 -8.19
CA ASP A 118 -33.92 -46.05 -7.20
C ASP A 118 -33.46 -45.71 -5.75
N GLN A 119 -32.15 -45.77 -5.51
CA GLN A 119 -31.52 -45.36 -4.24
C GLN A 119 -30.98 -43.90 -4.28
N ALA A 120 -31.33 -43.19 -5.33
CA ALA A 120 -30.88 -41.81 -5.61
C ALA A 120 -29.36 -41.65 -5.77
N VAL A 121 -28.63 -42.73 -6.15
CA VAL A 121 -27.21 -42.70 -6.47
C VAL A 121 -27.02 -42.29 -7.93
N LEU A 122 -26.07 -41.37 -8.17
CA LEU A 122 -25.77 -40.83 -9.48
C LEU A 122 -25.13 -41.89 -10.40
N GLN A 123 -25.76 -42.17 -11.53
CA GLN A 123 -25.33 -43.18 -12.49
C GLN A 123 -24.66 -42.59 -13.74
N SER A 124 -25.16 -41.44 -14.21
CA SER A 124 -24.56 -40.76 -15.37
C SER A 124 -24.80 -39.26 -15.36
N VAL A 125 -23.90 -38.52 -15.98
CA VAL A 125 -24.03 -37.08 -16.24
C VAL A 125 -23.78 -36.79 -17.71
N SER A 126 -24.54 -35.88 -18.33
CA SER A 126 -24.40 -35.49 -19.71
C SER A 126 -24.70 -34.00 -19.92
N ARG A 127 -23.90 -33.36 -20.79
CA ARG A 127 -24.16 -31.98 -21.24
C ARG A 127 -25.31 -31.88 -22.25
N LYS A 128 -25.59 -32.95 -22.97
CA LYS A 128 -26.68 -32.97 -23.95
C LYS A 128 -28.01 -32.79 -23.22
N ARG A 129 -28.78 -31.82 -23.69
CA ARG A 129 -30.14 -31.58 -23.20
C ARG A 129 -31.02 -32.76 -23.54
N ASP A 130 -31.51 -33.45 -22.56
CA ASP A 130 -32.49 -34.54 -22.71
C ASP A 130 -33.70 -34.20 -21.83
N SER A 131 -34.84 -34.03 -22.49
CA SER A 131 -36.10 -33.68 -21.82
C SER A 131 -36.69 -34.84 -20.99
N SER A 132 -36.16 -36.05 -21.14
CA SER A 132 -36.63 -37.25 -20.43
C SER A 132 -35.91 -37.46 -19.09
N VAL A 133 -34.83 -36.74 -18.79
CA VAL A 133 -34.04 -36.86 -17.55
C VAL A 133 -33.98 -35.57 -16.79
N THR A 134 -33.72 -35.70 -15.47
CA THR A 134 -33.61 -34.55 -14.57
C THR A 134 -32.36 -33.72 -14.87
N ARG A 135 -32.46 -32.40 -14.79
CA ARG A 135 -31.31 -31.52 -14.84
C ARG A 135 -30.90 -31.13 -13.44
N GLU A 136 -29.60 -31.15 -13.18
CA GLU A 136 -29.01 -30.77 -11.90
C GLU A 136 -27.90 -29.74 -12.07
N SER A 137 -27.85 -28.81 -11.14
CA SER A 137 -26.79 -27.83 -10.99
C SER A 137 -25.70 -28.41 -10.12
N PHE A 138 -24.45 -28.38 -10.65
CA PHE A 138 -23.23 -28.71 -9.92
C PHE A 138 -22.48 -27.40 -9.69
N ILE A 139 -22.35 -26.97 -8.44
CA ILE A 139 -21.77 -25.68 -8.10
C ILE A 139 -20.53 -25.93 -7.25
N TYR A 140 -19.42 -25.34 -7.67
CA TYR A 140 -18.14 -25.41 -6.97
C TYR A 140 -17.59 -24.00 -6.77
N LEU A 141 -17.19 -23.69 -5.52
CA LEU A 141 -16.54 -22.41 -5.19
C LEU A 141 -15.21 -22.67 -4.47
N GLU A 142 -14.25 -21.77 -4.73
CA GLU A 142 -13.05 -21.61 -3.93
C GLU A 142 -13.11 -20.24 -3.24
N THR A 143 -12.88 -20.25 -1.93
CA THR A 143 -13.05 -19.05 -1.09
C THR A 143 -11.89 -18.89 -0.12
N ASP A 144 -11.83 -17.74 0.55
CA ASP A 144 -10.93 -17.56 1.69
C ASP A 144 -11.27 -18.56 2.79
N ARG A 145 -10.26 -18.95 3.56
CA ARG A 145 -10.41 -19.88 4.68
C ARG A 145 -11.07 -19.18 5.87
N VAL A 146 -12.01 -19.87 6.49
CA VAL A 146 -12.63 -19.46 7.76
C VAL A 146 -12.40 -20.50 8.85
N ASP A 147 -12.63 -20.15 10.08
CA ASP A 147 -12.52 -21.07 11.20
C ASP A 147 -13.63 -22.17 11.18
N ALA A 148 -13.51 -23.18 12.06
CA ALA A 148 -14.44 -24.32 12.08
C ALA A 148 -15.86 -23.93 12.52
N LYS A 149 -16.02 -22.89 13.33
CA LYS A 149 -17.34 -22.39 13.80
C LYS A 149 -18.03 -21.63 12.67
N GLU A 150 -17.31 -20.74 12.02
CA GLU A 150 -17.80 -19.97 10.87
C GLU A 150 -18.15 -20.88 9.70
N ARG A 151 -17.34 -21.93 9.45
CA ARG A 151 -17.62 -22.92 8.40
C ARG A 151 -18.93 -23.66 8.65
N ARG A 152 -19.21 -24.11 9.88
CA ARG A 152 -20.49 -24.76 10.21
C ARG A 152 -21.68 -23.81 10.04
N ALA A 153 -21.54 -22.58 10.51
CA ALA A 153 -22.55 -21.55 10.37
C ALA A 153 -22.83 -21.20 8.90
N LEU A 154 -21.80 -21.20 8.05
CA LEU A 154 -21.94 -21.02 6.61
C LEU A 154 -22.67 -22.20 5.96
N GLU A 155 -22.33 -23.43 6.32
CA GLU A 155 -22.98 -24.64 5.79
C GLU A 155 -24.48 -24.67 6.13
N GLU A 156 -24.85 -24.37 7.38
CA GLU A 156 -26.24 -24.25 7.81
C GLU A 156 -26.98 -23.14 7.05
N ASN A 157 -26.33 -21.99 6.85
CA ASN A 157 -26.87 -20.87 6.09
C ASN A 157 -27.10 -21.24 4.62
N LEU A 158 -26.14 -21.92 3.97
CA LEU A 158 -26.28 -22.37 2.58
C LEU A 158 -27.45 -23.35 2.42
N HIS A 159 -27.64 -24.28 3.35
CA HIS A 159 -28.80 -25.16 3.36
C HIS A 159 -30.12 -24.40 3.53
N ALA A 160 -30.16 -23.35 4.37
CA ALA A 160 -31.34 -22.51 4.53
C ALA A 160 -31.64 -21.72 3.24
N VAL A 161 -30.62 -21.10 2.64
CA VAL A 161 -30.73 -20.38 1.36
C VAL A 161 -31.26 -21.27 0.24
N LEU A 162 -30.74 -22.49 0.09
CA LEU A 162 -31.20 -23.44 -0.94
C LEU A 162 -32.64 -23.88 -0.72
N ARG A 163 -33.10 -24.01 0.53
CA ARG A 163 -34.53 -24.26 0.84
C ARG A 163 -35.40 -23.06 0.46
N ASP A 164 -34.95 -21.84 0.76
CA ASP A 164 -35.66 -20.60 0.44
C ASP A 164 -35.80 -20.43 -1.09
N VAL A 165 -34.71 -20.64 -1.84
CA VAL A 165 -34.71 -20.61 -3.32
C VAL A 165 -35.74 -21.61 -3.86
N ARG A 166 -35.69 -22.84 -3.37
CA ARG A 166 -36.64 -23.89 -3.79
C ARG A 166 -38.07 -23.50 -3.47
N GLY A 167 -38.33 -22.96 -2.28
CA GLY A 167 -39.68 -22.50 -1.89
C GLY A 167 -40.20 -21.45 -2.87
N ALA A 168 -39.42 -20.41 -3.13
CA ALA A 168 -39.76 -19.32 -4.02
C ALA A 168 -40.02 -19.83 -5.47
N VAL A 169 -39.11 -20.65 -6.02
CA VAL A 169 -39.25 -21.14 -7.39
C VAL A 169 -40.42 -22.12 -7.57
N THR A 170 -40.63 -23.01 -6.59
CA THR A 170 -41.73 -24.02 -6.69
C THR A 170 -43.11 -23.37 -6.71
N ASP A 171 -43.32 -22.34 -5.91
CA ASP A 171 -44.62 -21.70 -5.78
C ASP A 171 -44.81 -20.47 -6.68
N TRP A 172 -43.81 -20.13 -7.51
CA TRP A 172 -43.79 -18.90 -8.32
C TRP A 172 -45.10 -18.61 -9.08
N ARG A 173 -45.61 -19.56 -9.87
CA ARG A 173 -46.87 -19.38 -10.61
C ARG A 173 -48.08 -19.15 -9.72
N LYS A 174 -48.13 -19.81 -8.54
CA LYS A 174 -49.21 -19.61 -7.60
C LYS A 174 -49.14 -18.24 -6.92
N MET A 175 -47.93 -17.75 -6.64
CA MET A 175 -47.74 -16.40 -6.08
C MET A 175 -48.17 -15.33 -7.09
N LEU A 176 -47.81 -15.46 -8.37
CA LEU A 176 -48.28 -14.55 -9.40
C LEU A 176 -49.82 -14.57 -9.55
N GLY A 177 -50.44 -15.73 -9.46
CA GLY A 177 -51.92 -15.87 -9.46
C GLY A 177 -52.55 -15.14 -8.26
N ALA A 178 -52.02 -15.34 -7.05
CA ALA A 178 -52.49 -14.63 -5.86
C ALA A 178 -52.33 -13.11 -5.96
N MET A 179 -51.19 -12.64 -6.49
CA MET A 179 -50.97 -11.20 -6.72
C MET A 179 -51.89 -10.62 -7.81
N SER A 180 -52.29 -11.42 -8.81
CA SER A 180 -53.29 -11.04 -9.78
C SER A 180 -54.68 -10.90 -9.14
N GLU A 181 -55.05 -11.84 -8.25
CA GLU A 181 -56.30 -11.74 -7.46
C GLU A 181 -56.29 -10.46 -6.59
N ASP A 182 -55.15 -10.12 -6.00
CA ASP A 182 -54.98 -8.86 -5.26
C ASP A 182 -55.21 -7.61 -6.14
N ALA A 183 -54.64 -7.60 -7.36
CA ALA A 183 -54.83 -6.46 -8.29
C ALA A 183 -56.30 -6.30 -8.69
N ASP A 184 -57.01 -7.39 -8.89
CA ASP A 184 -58.42 -7.40 -9.31
C ASP A 184 -59.38 -7.03 -8.13
N SER A 185 -58.88 -7.21 -6.88
CA SER A 185 -59.62 -6.82 -5.69
C SER A 185 -59.56 -5.31 -5.36
N LEU A 186 -58.62 -4.61 -5.98
CA LEU A 186 -58.45 -3.18 -5.79
C LEU A 186 -59.35 -2.39 -6.73
N PRO A 187 -59.81 -1.18 -6.31
CA PRO A 187 -60.48 -0.24 -7.20
C PRO A 187 -59.60 0.12 -8.40
N ASP A 188 -60.26 0.34 -9.56
CA ASP A 188 -59.55 0.83 -10.73
C ASP A 188 -58.82 2.15 -10.44
N GLY A 189 -57.52 2.21 -10.74
CA GLY A 189 -56.67 3.35 -10.44
C GLY A 189 -55.20 2.99 -10.38
N GLU A 190 -54.37 3.93 -9.94
CA GLU A 190 -52.92 3.78 -9.89
C GLU A 190 -52.44 2.65 -8.98
N GLY A 191 -53.19 2.35 -7.92
CA GLY A 191 -52.81 1.24 -7.03
C GLY A 191 -52.99 -0.11 -7.71
N ALA A 192 -54.11 -0.40 -8.35
CA ALA A 192 -54.31 -1.63 -9.13
C ALA A 192 -53.34 -1.69 -10.33
N ALA A 193 -53.10 -0.56 -11.00
CA ALA A 193 -52.12 -0.45 -12.07
C ALA A 193 -50.70 -0.80 -11.60
N LEU A 194 -50.28 -0.38 -10.38
CA LEU A 194 -49.00 -0.68 -9.82
C LEU A 194 -48.80 -2.21 -9.57
N VAL A 195 -49.85 -2.87 -9.01
CA VAL A 195 -49.78 -4.32 -8.79
C VAL A 195 -49.69 -5.08 -10.12
N ARG A 196 -50.47 -4.67 -11.14
CA ARG A 196 -50.41 -5.23 -12.49
C ARG A 196 -49.04 -4.98 -13.13
N TRP A 197 -48.46 -3.80 -12.95
CA TRP A 197 -47.14 -3.47 -13.45
C TRP A 197 -46.04 -4.35 -12.81
N PHE A 198 -46.17 -4.70 -11.53
CA PHE A 198 -45.28 -5.68 -10.91
C PHE A 198 -45.37 -7.07 -11.56
N LEU A 199 -46.57 -7.50 -11.97
CA LEU A 199 -46.78 -8.79 -12.67
C LEU A 199 -46.16 -8.83 -14.07
N GLU A 200 -45.86 -7.68 -14.68
CA GLU A 200 -45.18 -7.54 -15.98
C GLU A 200 -43.65 -7.71 -15.88
N ASN A 201 -43.15 -8.58 -15.01
CA ASN A 201 -41.76 -8.83 -14.74
C ASN A 201 -41.00 -7.65 -14.10
N ASN A 202 -41.70 -6.69 -13.46
CA ASN A 202 -41.08 -5.60 -12.73
C ASN A 202 -40.77 -5.96 -11.24
N MET A 203 -41.31 -7.09 -10.76
CA MET A 203 -41.02 -7.62 -9.43
C MET A 203 -40.66 -9.11 -9.48
N THR A 204 -39.58 -9.50 -8.81
CA THR A 204 -39.28 -10.91 -8.54
C THR A 204 -40.06 -11.32 -7.28
N VAL A 205 -41.18 -11.99 -7.42
CA VAL A 205 -42.03 -12.43 -6.31
C VAL A 205 -41.42 -13.64 -5.64
N LEU A 206 -41.18 -13.56 -4.32
CA LEU A 206 -40.47 -14.56 -3.53
C LEU A 206 -41.30 -15.22 -2.43
N GLY A 207 -42.35 -14.54 -1.97
CA GLY A 207 -43.21 -15.05 -0.92
C GLY A 207 -44.62 -14.44 -0.98
N HIS A 208 -45.62 -15.19 -0.52
CA HIS A 208 -46.97 -14.69 -0.36
C HIS A 208 -47.64 -15.37 0.82
N GLU A 209 -48.44 -14.63 1.59
CA GLU A 209 -49.32 -15.14 2.62
C GLU A 209 -50.54 -14.25 2.87
N VAL A 210 -51.56 -14.83 3.41
CA VAL A 210 -52.73 -14.11 3.91
C VAL A 210 -52.75 -14.16 5.42
N LEU A 211 -52.85 -12.99 6.03
CA LEU A 211 -52.92 -12.78 7.48
C LEU A 211 -54.33 -12.32 7.83
N ALA A 212 -55.08 -13.10 8.61
CA ALA A 212 -56.35 -12.66 9.15
C ALA A 212 -56.13 -11.60 10.28
N ARG A 213 -57.17 -10.85 10.63
CA ARG A 213 -57.10 -9.80 11.66
C ARG A 213 -56.62 -10.29 13.03
N ASP A 214 -56.89 -11.57 13.33
CA ASP A 214 -56.43 -12.29 14.55
C ASP A 214 -55.01 -12.80 14.44
N GLY A 215 -54.30 -12.52 13.35
CA GLY A 215 -52.94 -12.96 13.11
C GLY A 215 -52.80 -14.37 12.52
N LYS A 216 -53.90 -15.10 12.24
CA LYS A 216 -53.85 -16.44 11.67
C LYS A 216 -53.34 -16.40 10.24
N ARG A 217 -52.34 -17.24 9.94
CA ARG A 217 -51.68 -17.33 8.64
C ARG A 217 -52.38 -18.37 7.76
N SER A 218 -52.61 -18.03 6.51
CA SER A 218 -53.15 -18.90 5.48
C SER A 218 -52.52 -18.63 4.11
N LYS A 219 -52.81 -19.42 3.09
CA LYS A 219 -52.29 -19.33 1.72
C LYS A 219 -50.77 -19.08 1.67
N ARG A 220 -50.02 -19.75 2.51
CA ARG A 220 -48.55 -19.56 2.59
C ARG A 220 -47.84 -20.17 1.40
N LEU A 221 -47.14 -19.33 0.62
CA LEU A 221 -46.41 -19.69 -0.59
C LEU A 221 -44.98 -19.12 -0.56
N GLY A 222 -44.06 -19.76 -1.26
CA GLY A 222 -42.66 -19.31 -1.33
C GLY A 222 -41.98 -19.21 -0.01
N LEU A 223 -41.33 -18.09 0.30
CA LEU A 223 -40.64 -17.82 1.56
C LEU A 223 -41.58 -17.93 2.77
N ALA A 224 -42.83 -17.52 2.61
CA ALA A 224 -43.82 -17.63 3.72
C ALA A 224 -44.15 -19.08 4.08
N ARG A 225 -44.10 -20.03 3.12
CA ARG A 225 -44.32 -21.46 3.37
C ARG A 225 -43.14 -22.08 4.09
N VAL A 226 -41.91 -21.66 3.77
CA VAL A 226 -40.66 -22.23 4.32
C VAL A 226 -40.37 -21.65 5.70
N SER A 227 -40.76 -20.40 5.96
CA SER A 227 -40.50 -19.69 7.20
C SER A 227 -41.57 -19.99 8.26
N ASN A 228 -41.15 -20.20 9.49
CA ASN A 228 -42.05 -20.30 10.63
C ASN A 228 -42.61 -18.92 11.08
N GLU A 229 -41.93 -17.84 10.77
CA GLU A 229 -42.31 -16.47 11.08
C GLU A 229 -43.18 -15.86 9.97
N ALA A 230 -44.13 -15.02 10.32
CA ALA A 230 -44.90 -14.22 9.35
C ALA A 230 -44.01 -13.19 8.65
N ILE A 231 -44.34 -12.86 7.38
CA ILE A 231 -43.66 -11.82 6.63
C ILE A 231 -43.81 -10.46 7.32
N LEU A 232 -45.00 -10.20 7.91
CA LEU A 232 -45.30 -8.98 8.64
C LEU A 232 -45.52 -9.32 10.12
N SER A 233 -44.90 -8.58 11.05
CA SER A 233 -45.04 -8.81 12.49
C SER A 233 -46.44 -8.48 12.99
N GLU A 234 -46.93 -9.13 14.07
CA GLU A 234 -48.26 -8.90 14.65
C GLU A 234 -48.55 -7.42 14.93
N LYS A 235 -47.57 -6.68 15.48
CA LYS A 235 -47.68 -5.24 15.70
C LYS A 235 -47.92 -4.47 14.40
N SER A 236 -47.27 -4.86 13.31
CA SER A 236 -47.40 -4.21 12.01
C SER A 236 -48.71 -4.57 11.31
N ILE A 237 -49.29 -5.74 11.59
CA ILE A 237 -50.64 -6.12 11.07
C ILE A 237 -51.69 -5.12 11.57
N GLY A 238 -51.76 -4.87 12.88
CA GLY A 238 -52.68 -3.88 13.44
C GLY A 238 -52.53 -2.49 12.88
N LEU A 239 -51.29 -2.05 12.62
CA LEU A 239 -51.00 -0.76 12.04
C LEU A 239 -51.40 -0.67 10.55
N ALA A 240 -51.16 -1.72 9.79
CA ALA A 240 -51.55 -1.75 8.37
C ALA A 240 -53.10 -1.78 8.22
N ILE A 241 -53.81 -2.51 9.11
CA ILE A 241 -55.26 -2.49 9.14
C ILE A 241 -55.75 -1.07 9.47
N LYS A 242 -55.21 -0.47 10.53
CA LYS A 242 -55.54 0.92 10.89
C LYS A 242 -55.25 1.91 9.77
N TRP A 243 -54.12 1.77 9.07
CA TRP A 243 -53.80 2.58 7.87
C TRP A 243 -54.93 2.57 6.84
N PHE A 244 -55.44 1.38 6.50
CA PHE A 244 -56.53 1.27 5.53
C PHE A 244 -57.90 1.70 6.08
N GLU A 245 -58.15 1.55 7.38
CA GLU A 245 -59.38 2.05 8.04
C GLU A 245 -59.41 3.60 8.08
N GLU A 246 -58.26 4.26 8.18
CA GLU A 246 -58.10 5.70 8.17
C GLU A 246 -58.03 6.30 6.74
N GLY A 247 -58.30 5.49 5.69
CA GLY A 247 -58.38 5.93 4.31
C GLY A 247 -56.99 5.93 3.59
N GLY A 248 -56.02 5.21 4.13
CA GLY A 248 -54.73 5.04 3.45
C GLY A 248 -54.86 4.34 2.09
N SER A 249 -54.04 4.72 1.15
CA SER A 249 -54.02 4.17 -0.20
C SER A 249 -53.61 2.67 -0.21
N ALA A 250 -54.22 1.93 -1.13
CA ALA A 250 -53.87 0.53 -1.41
C ALA A 250 -53.32 0.40 -2.84
N PRO A 251 -52.27 -0.44 -3.06
CA PRO A 251 -51.56 -1.22 -2.04
C PRO A 251 -50.70 -0.37 -1.11
N LEU A 252 -50.49 -0.83 0.12
CA LEU A 252 -49.49 -0.23 1.00
C LEU A 252 -48.10 -0.91 0.70
N ILE A 253 -47.16 -0.10 0.28
CA ILE A 253 -45.78 -0.56 -0.02
C ILE A 253 -44.91 -0.33 1.18
N LEU A 254 -44.21 -1.38 1.63
CA LEU A 254 -43.33 -1.36 2.81
C LEU A 254 -41.99 -2.04 2.54
N LYS A 255 -40.98 -1.69 3.31
CA LYS A 255 -39.74 -2.49 3.42
C LYS A 255 -39.85 -3.43 4.63
N ALA A 256 -39.47 -4.68 4.44
CA ALA A 256 -39.39 -5.64 5.55
C ALA A 256 -38.10 -5.43 6.35
N ASN A 257 -38.10 -5.86 7.62
CA ASN A 257 -36.84 -5.95 8.39
C ASN A 257 -35.98 -7.13 7.92
N ARG A 258 -36.57 -8.06 7.17
CA ARG A 258 -35.91 -9.24 6.67
C ARG A 258 -35.20 -8.93 5.37
N VAL A 259 -33.92 -9.26 5.31
CA VAL A 259 -33.13 -9.23 4.09
C VAL A 259 -33.40 -10.50 3.29
N SER A 260 -33.52 -10.41 1.97
CA SER A 260 -33.74 -11.56 1.10
C SER A 260 -32.53 -12.50 1.13
N SER A 261 -32.83 -13.79 1.30
CA SER A 261 -31.88 -14.89 1.11
C SER A 261 -31.85 -15.40 -0.34
N VAL A 262 -32.77 -14.90 -1.20
CA VAL A 262 -32.95 -15.35 -2.59
C VAL A 262 -32.60 -14.19 -3.53
N HIS A 263 -31.78 -14.48 -4.54
CA HIS A 263 -31.32 -13.59 -5.60
C HIS A 263 -30.35 -12.50 -5.07
N ARG A 264 -30.83 -11.41 -4.46
CA ARG A 264 -30.00 -10.29 -3.94
C ARG A 264 -30.17 -10.15 -2.44
N ASN A 265 -29.07 -9.83 -1.74
CA ASN A 265 -29.10 -9.63 -0.28
C ASN A 265 -29.50 -8.20 0.08
N VAL A 266 -30.77 -7.84 -0.22
CA VAL A 266 -31.38 -6.55 0.10
C VAL A 266 -32.70 -6.75 0.85
N GLN A 267 -33.21 -5.69 1.49
CA GLN A 267 -34.49 -5.75 2.17
C GLN A 267 -35.62 -6.13 1.19
N LEU A 268 -36.52 -7.01 1.63
CA LEU A 268 -37.70 -7.38 0.85
C LEU A 268 -38.68 -6.20 0.76
N ASP A 269 -39.25 -6.04 -0.41
CA ASP A 269 -40.39 -5.14 -0.65
C ASP A 269 -41.69 -5.92 -0.37
N LEU A 270 -42.59 -5.30 0.37
CA LEU A 270 -43.88 -5.87 0.71
C LEU A 270 -44.98 -5.08 0.02
N VAL A 271 -45.81 -5.79 -0.72
CA VAL A 271 -47.07 -5.28 -1.32
C VAL A 271 -48.21 -5.79 -0.44
N VAL A 272 -48.84 -4.90 0.31
CA VAL A 272 -49.90 -5.24 1.25
C VAL A 272 -51.23 -4.73 0.70
N VAL A 273 -52.21 -5.64 0.56
CA VAL A 273 -53.54 -5.39 0.05
C VAL A 273 -54.59 -5.77 1.10
N PRO A 274 -55.53 -4.90 1.44
CA PRO A 274 -56.58 -5.21 2.40
C PRO A 274 -57.59 -6.22 1.84
N ILE A 275 -57.93 -7.27 2.61
CA ILE A 275 -59.01 -8.17 2.28
C ILE A 275 -60.27 -7.65 2.98
N ARG A 276 -61.33 -7.39 2.21
CA ARG A 276 -62.57 -6.79 2.70
C ARG A 276 -63.77 -7.69 2.55
N GLU A 277 -64.63 -7.69 3.57
CA GLU A 277 -65.98 -8.21 3.54
C GLU A 277 -66.93 -7.02 3.75
N GLY A 278 -67.51 -6.53 2.67
CA GLY A 278 -68.23 -5.25 2.63
C GLY A 278 -67.30 -4.07 2.97
N SER A 279 -67.63 -3.31 4.01
CA SER A 279 -66.76 -2.20 4.48
C SER A 279 -65.71 -2.59 5.49
N THR A 280 -65.74 -3.84 6.02
CA THR A 280 -64.87 -4.31 7.09
C THR A 280 -63.63 -4.97 6.50
N ILE A 281 -62.46 -4.65 7.08
CA ILE A 281 -61.21 -5.31 6.73
C ILE A 281 -61.05 -6.54 7.61
N THR A 282 -61.09 -7.74 7.01
CA THR A 282 -61.00 -9.04 7.70
C THR A 282 -59.55 -9.61 7.73
N GLY A 283 -58.68 -9.07 6.84
CA GLY A 283 -57.32 -9.54 6.77
C GLY A 283 -56.47 -8.74 5.78
N LEU A 284 -55.24 -9.19 5.59
CA LEU A 284 -54.29 -8.62 4.66
C LEU A 284 -53.74 -9.72 3.77
N SER A 285 -53.69 -9.45 2.47
CA SER A 285 -52.87 -10.20 1.50
C SER A 285 -51.49 -9.52 1.40
N ILE A 286 -50.44 -10.31 1.58
CA ILE A 286 -49.08 -9.78 1.61
C ILE A 286 -48.23 -10.56 0.63
N THR A 287 -47.70 -9.84 -0.36
CA THR A 287 -46.75 -10.36 -1.32
C THR A 287 -45.36 -9.75 -1.05
N ALA A 288 -44.34 -10.59 -0.90
CA ALA A 288 -42.99 -10.20 -0.69
C ALA A 288 -42.12 -10.47 -1.93
N GLY A 289 -41.28 -9.53 -2.32
CA GLY A 289 -40.41 -9.69 -3.47
C GLY A 289 -39.32 -8.63 -3.55
N LEU A 290 -38.67 -8.55 -4.69
CA LEU A 290 -37.64 -7.57 -5.02
C LEU A 290 -37.94 -6.90 -6.36
N TRP A 291 -37.78 -5.61 -6.44
CA TRP A 291 -37.86 -4.92 -7.73
C TRP A 291 -36.77 -5.45 -8.67
N THR A 292 -37.09 -5.65 -9.93
CA THR A 292 -36.09 -6.07 -10.92
C THR A 292 -35.18 -4.87 -11.28
N SER A 293 -33.98 -5.17 -11.82
CA SER A 293 -33.08 -4.10 -12.29
C SER A 293 -33.72 -3.27 -13.40
N ALA A 294 -34.54 -3.88 -14.26
CA ALA A 294 -35.32 -3.18 -15.28
C ALA A 294 -36.33 -2.22 -14.65
N ALA A 295 -37.07 -2.66 -13.62
CA ALA A 295 -38.00 -1.84 -12.88
C ALA A 295 -37.35 -0.61 -12.22
N LEU A 296 -36.17 -0.83 -11.59
CA LEU A 296 -35.40 0.26 -10.94
C LEU A 296 -34.85 1.27 -11.95
N ALA A 297 -34.63 0.87 -13.19
CA ALA A 297 -34.16 1.73 -14.29
C ALA A 297 -35.29 2.32 -15.16
N THR A 298 -36.56 1.98 -14.87
CA THR A 298 -37.71 2.47 -15.62
C THR A 298 -37.92 3.96 -15.33
N ALA A 299 -38.18 4.75 -16.36
CA ALA A 299 -38.47 6.18 -16.19
C ALA A 299 -39.71 6.43 -15.30
N PRO A 300 -39.69 7.42 -14.39
CA PRO A 300 -40.75 7.65 -13.41
C PRO A 300 -42.13 7.86 -14.02
N ASP A 301 -42.23 8.41 -15.24
CA ASP A 301 -43.46 8.63 -16.02
C ASP A 301 -44.13 7.33 -16.49
N ARG A 302 -43.44 6.20 -16.38
CA ARG A 302 -43.95 4.87 -16.74
C ARG A 302 -44.28 3.99 -15.53
N ILE A 303 -43.94 4.44 -14.32
CA ILE A 303 -44.23 3.72 -13.09
C ILE A 303 -45.53 4.22 -12.50
N PRO A 304 -46.56 3.34 -12.35
CA PRO A 304 -47.82 3.74 -11.71
C PRO A 304 -47.56 4.34 -10.31
N VAL A 305 -48.42 5.26 -9.90
CA VAL A 305 -48.23 6.11 -8.71
C VAL A 305 -47.17 7.21 -8.92
N LEU A 306 -45.92 6.85 -9.31
CA LEU A 306 -44.89 7.88 -9.54
C LEU A 306 -45.19 8.78 -10.71
N ARG A 307 -45.79 8.26 -11.79
CA ARG A 307 -46.18 9.05 -12.95
C ARG A 307 -47.22 10.10 -12.58
N THR A 308 -48.17 9.76 -11.72
CA THR A 308 -49.20 10.71 -11.22
C THR A 308 -48.56 11.74 -10.28
N HIS A 309 -47.69 11.32 -9.38
CA HIS A 309 -46.96 12.24 -8.51
C HIS A 309 -46.07 13.19 -9.33
N LEU A 310 -45.37 12.72 -10.36
CA LEU A 310 -44.55 13.56 -11.23
C LEU A 310 -45.39 14.60 -11.97
N SER A 311 -46.51 14.19 -12.60
CA SER A 311 -47.39 15.15 -13.29
C SER A 311 -47.95 16.18 -12.33
N THR A 312 -48.40 15.76 -11.13
CA THR A 312 -48.92 16.67 -10.10
C THR A 312 -47.88 17.68 -9.64
N LEU A 313 -46.59 17.24 -9.46
CA LEU A 313 -45.48 18.15 -9.07
C LEU A 313 -45.17 19.11 -10.22
N MET A 314 -45.14 18.65 -11.48
CA MET A 314 -44.91 19.52 -12.64
C MET A 314 -45.97 20.59 -12.77
N GLU A 315 -47.26 20.22 -12.64
CA GLU A 315 -48.38 21.15 -12.67
C GLU A 315 -48.30 22.18 -11.53
N ARG A 316 -48.02 21.68 -10.31
CA ARG A 316 -47.92 22.54 -9.10
C ARG A 316 -46.83 23.61 -9.22
N PHE A 317 -45.69 23.29 -9.83
CA PHE A 317 -44.59 24.22 -10.00
C PHE A 317 -44.60 24.95 -11.35
N GLY A 318 -45.55 24.64 -12.21
CA GLY A 318 -45.66 25.22 -13.54
C GLY A 318 -44.49 24.84 -14.45
N PHE A 319 -43.91 23.64 -14.26
CA PHE A 319 -42.79 23.19 -15.07
C PHE A 319 -43.28 22.54 -16.37
N ASP A 320 -42.80 23.06 -17.51
CA ASP A 320 -43.00 22.40 -18.79
C ASP A 320 -42.18 21.11 -18.83
N PRO A 321 -42.81 19.92 -19.08
CA PRO A 321 -42.07 18.63 -19.18
C PRO A 321 -40.94 18.63 -20.20
N SER A 322 -41.05 19.41 -21.28
CA SER A 322 -40.03 19.58 -22.32
C SER A 322 -38.98 20.64 -21.97
N GLY A 323 -39.27 21.50 -21.00
CA GLY A 323 -38.40 22.55 -20.52
C GLY A 323 -37.24 22.05 -19.62
N HIS A 324 -36.31 22.94 -19.31
CA HIS A 324 -35.13 22.60 -18.50
C HIS A 324 -35.52 22.11 -17.09
N ALA A 325 -36.41 22.81 -16.38
CA ALA A 325 -36.82 22.43 -15.02
C ALA A 325 -37.61 21.12 -14.98
N GLY A 326 -38.51 20.87 -15.99
CA GLY A 326 -39.22 19.60 -16.07
C GLY A 326 -38.34 18.42 -16.38
N LYS A 327 -37.36 18.58 -17.27
CA LYS A 327 -36.35 17.57 -17.56
C LYS A 327 -35.45 17.32 -16.34
N ALA A 328 -35.05 18.37 -15.62
CA ALA A 328 -34.24 18.23 -14.39
C ALA A 328 -35.03 17.49 -13.30
N MET A 329 -36.32 17.78 -13.10
CA MET A 329 -37.18 17.05 -12.16
C MET A 329 -37.30 15.56 -12.53
N THR A 330 -37.52 15.25 -13.81
CA THR A 330 -37.61 13.88 -14.29
C THR A 330 -36.25 13.14 -14.10
N HIS A 331 -35.15 13.80 -14.39
CA HIS A 331 -33.82 13.25 -14.23
C HIS A 331 -33.52 12.94 -12.76
N VAL A 332 -33.79 13.86 -11.84
CA VAL A 332 -33.62 13.66 -10.41
C VAL A 332 -34.47 12.49 -9.91
N LEU A 333 -35.73 12.42 -10.30
CA LEU A 333 -36.58 11.28 -9.91
C LEU A 333 -36.10 9.94 -10.49
N THR A 334 -35.47 9.96 -11.67
CA THR A 334 -34.88 8.75 -12.28
C THR A 334 -33.65 8.26 -11.51
N SER A 335 -32.88 9.16 -10.94
CA SER A 335 -31.67 8.83 -10.15
C SER A 335 -31.98 8.37 -8.72
N LEU A 336 -33.15 8.70 -8.22
CA LEU A 336 -33.63 8.33 -6.88
C LEU A 336 -34.19 6.89 -6.84
N PRO A 337 -34.15 6.22 -5.68
CA PRO A 337 -34.55 4.81 -5.53
C PRO A 337 -36.08 4.64 -5.62
N HIS A 338 -36.57 4.23 -6.76
CA HIS A 338 -38.02 4.11 -7.07
C HIS A 338 -38.78 3.20 -6.09
N ASP A 339 -38.11 2.15 -5.57
CA ASP A 339 -38.68 1.23 -4.60
C ASP A 339 -39.02 1.90 -3.24
N LEU A 340 -38.39 3.02 -2.92
CA LEU A 340 -38.77 3.86 -1.79
C LEU A 340 -39.76 4.95 -2.22
N LEU A 341 -39.51 5.61 -3.35
CA LEU A 341 -40.32 6.75 -3.79
C LEU A 341 -41.79 6.40 -3.93
N VAL A 342 -42.12 5.20 -4.40
CA VAL A 342 -43.49 4.69 -4.53
C VAL A 342 -44.23 4.62 -3.19
N SER A 343 -43.50 4.49 -2.07
CA SER A 343 -44.08 4.41 -0.72
C SER A 343 -44.27 5.79 -0.07
N LEU A 344 -43.72 6.87 -0.65
CA LEU A 344 -43.73 8.21 -0.09
C LEU A 344 -45.06 8.93 -0.45
N LYS A 345 -45.53 9.74 0.51
CA LYS A 345 -46.61 10.70 0.22
C LYS A 345 -46.12 11.81 -0.71
N LEU A 346 -47.01 12.41 -1.47
CA LEU A 346 -46.69 13.49 -2.41
C LEU A 346 -45.82 14.59 -1.78
N ALA A 347 -46.16 15.04 -0.55
CA ALA A 347 -45.39 16.09 0.14
C ALA A 347 -43.96 15.64 0.53
N GLU A 348 -43.76 14.38 0.85
CA GLU A 348 -42.44 13.80 1.15
C GLU A 348 -41.61 13.67 -0.13
N LEU A 349 -42.22 13.20 -1.21
CA LEU A 349 -41.59 13.11 -2.53
C LEU A 349 -41.19 14.50 -3.06
N GLU A 350 -42.04 15.50 -2.88
CA GLU A 350 -41.76 16.91 -3.20
C GLU A 350 -40.46 17.37 -2.48
N ARG A 351 -40.38 17.14 -1.18
CA ARG A 351 -39.20 17.51 -0.38
C ARG A 351 -37.93 16.88 -0.90
N VAL A 352 -37.95 15.54 -1.14
CA VAL A 352 -36.76 14.82 -1.66
C VAL A 352 -36.37 15.36 -3.02
N THR A 353 -37.34 15.53 -3.93
CA THR A 353 -37.10 15.97 -5.31
C THR A 353 -36.52 17.38 -5.37
N LEU A 354 -37.13 18.33 -4.67
CA LEU A 354 -36.68 19.72 -4.64
C LEU A 354 -35.31 19.85 -3.96
N THR A 355 -35.05 19.07 -2.90
CA THR A 355 -33.73 19.03 -2.25
C THR A 355 -32.69 18.56 -3.26
N ALA A 356 -32.90 17.43 -3.91
CA ALA A 356 -31.95 16.90 -4.89
C ALA A 356 -31.72 17.88 -6.06
N MET A 357 -32.80 18.48 -6.62
CA MET A 357 -32.68 19.51 -7.67
C MET A 357 -31.83 20.71 -7.22
N SER A 358 -32.01 21.17 -5.97
CA SER A 358 -31.26 22.32 -5.44
C SER A 358 -29.76 22.07 -5.30
N LEU A 359 -29.36 20.81 -5.23
CA LEU A 359 -27.97 20.37 -5.02
C LEU A 359 -27.21 20.09 -6.33
N THR A 360 -27.96 19.94 -7.45
CA THR A 360 -27.34 19.65 -8.76
C THR A 360 -26.39 20.77 -9.19
N ASP A 361 -26.82 22.03 -9.04
CA ASP A 361 -26.02 23.21 -9.43
C ASP A 361 -25.13 23.75 -8.30
N ARG A 362 -25.43 23.38 -7.08
CA ARG A 362 -24.74 23.86 -5.85
C ARG A 362 -24.47 22.71 -4.91
N PRO A 363 -23.50 21.84 -5.20
CA PRO A 363 -23.14 20.71 -4.38
C PRO A 363 -22.76 21.14 -2.96
N ARG A 364 -23.45 20.61 -1.97
CA ARG A 364 -23.16 20.82 -0.54
C ARG A 364 -23.67 19.63 0.27
N PRO A 365 -23.15 19.40 1.47
CA PRO A 365 -23.70 18.41 2.39
C PRO A 365 -25.18 18.76 2.69
N LYS A 366 -26.03 17.75 2.63
CA LYS A 366 -27.45 17.88 2.99
C LYS A 366 -28.01 16.55 3.47
N LEU A 367 -28.81 16.59 4.54
CA LEU A 367 -29.49 15.43 5.07
C LEU A 367 -31.01 15.66 5.06
N LEU A 368 -31.74 14.62 4.69
CA LEU A 368 -33.19 14.56 4.76
C LEU A 368 -33.62 13.25 5.40
N ALA A 369 -34.52 13.28 6.36
CA ALA A 369 -35.04 12.13 7.07
C ALA A 369 -36.55 11.96 6.82
N ILE A 370 -36.99 10.80 6.38
CA ILE A 370 -38.38 10.49 6.07
C ILE A 370 -38.81 9.21 6.79
N ARG A 371 -39.95 9.22 7.43
CA ARG A 371 -40.50 8.04 8.05
C ARG A 371 -41.24 7.16 7.07
N SER A 372 -41.09 5.84 7.25
CA SER A 372 -41.91 4.86 6.52
C SER A 372 -43.42 5.01 6.87
N PRO A 373 -44.32 4.56 6.01
CA PRO A 373 -45.79 4.73 6.23
C PRO A 373 -46.29 4.22 7.58
N LEU A 374 -45.69 3.16 8.15
CA LEU A 374 -46.06 2.64 9.46
C LEU A 374 -45.18 3.16 10.61
N GLY A 375 -44.33 4.16 10.36
CA GLY A 375 -43.51 4.87 11.35
C GLY A 375 -42.30 4.10 11.91
N ARG A 376 -42.09 2.83 11.52
CA ARG A 376 -41.04 1.97 12.08
C ARG A 376 -39.67 2.29 11.51
N HIS A 377 -39.55 2.47 10.21
CA HIS A 377 -38.28 2.74 9.56
C HIS A 377 -38.10 4.26 9.34
N LEU A 378 -36.85 4.67 9.45
CA LEU A 378 -36.44 6.01 9.08
C LEU A 378 -35.53 5.89 7.82
N TYR A 379 -35.98 6.48 6.73
CA TYR A 379 -35.19 6.59 5.50
C TYR A 379 -34.44 7.90 5.54
N ILE A 380 -33.12 7.82 5.44
CA ILE A 380 -32.25 8.99 5.49
C ILE A 380 -31.50 9.10 4.17
N PHE A 381 -31.67 10.25 3.53
CA PHE A 381 -30.97 10.64 2.31
C PHE A 381 -29.89 11.63 2.70
N VAL A 382 -28.64 11.31 2.36
CA VAL A 382 -27.48 12.18 2.61
C VAL A 382 -26.80 12.47 1.30
N TRP A 383 -26.85 13.71 0.87
CA TRP A 383 -26.11 14.18 -0.28
C TRP A 383 -24.78 14.76 0.17
N LEU A 384 -23.71 14.38 -0.51
CA LEU A 384 -22.36 14.89 -0.30
C LEU A 384 -21.75 15.28 -1.65
N PRO A 385 -20.92 16.33 -1.71
CA PRO A 385 -20.00 16.49 -2.83
C PRO A 385 -19.20 15.18 -3.02
N ARG A 386 -18.99 14.79 -4.27
CA ARG A 386 -18.36 13.49 -4.59
C ARG A 386 -16.99 13.32 -3.95
N ASP A 387 -16.24 14.41 -3.83
CA ASP A 387 -14.89 14.44 -3.24
C ASP A 387 -14.91 14.25 -1.71
N ASP A 388 -16.05 14.48 -1.05
CA ASP A 388 -16.23 14.29 0.38
C ASP A 388 -16.56 12.83 0.75
N VAL A 389 -16.81 11.98 -0.24
CA VAL A 389 -17.22 10.59 -0.01
C VAL A 389 -16.04 9.68 0.23
N SER A 390 -16.00 9.08 1.41
CA SER A 390 -15.04 8.05 1.78
C SER A 390 -15.71 7.00 2.67
N THR A 391 -15.07 5.82 2.80
CA THR A 391 -15.52 4.79 3.75
C THR A 391 -15.51 5.31 5.19
N GLY A 392 -14.54 6.17 5.54
CA GLY A 392 -14.47 6.83 6.85
C GLY A 392 -15.66 7.74 7.09
N MET A 393 -15.96 8.66 6.15
CA MET A 393 -17.12 9.56 6.23
C MET A 393 -18.44 8.77 6.32
N ARG A 394 -18.61 7.75 5.50
CA ARG A 394 -19.80 6.88 5.53
C ARG A 394 -20.02 6.27 6.93
N LYS A 395 -18.94 5.75 7.56
CA LYS A 395 -19.02 5.19 8.91
C LYS A 395 -19.31 6.24 9.98
N GLN A 396 -18.67 7.41 9.90
CA GLN A 396 -18.94 8.52 10.82
C GLN A 396 -20.40 8.99 10.75
N ILE A 397 -20.96 9.05 9.54
CA ILE A 397 -22.39 9.36 9.36
C ILE A 397 -23.25 8.26 9.98
N GLU A 398 -22.95 6.99 9.74
CA GLU A 398 -23.66 5.84 10.33
C GLU A 398 -23.64 5.91 11.87
N ASP A 399 -22.47 6.15 12.46
CA ASP A 399 -22.30 6.28 13.92
C ASP A 399 -23.08 7.49 14.48
N MET A 400 -23.03 8.61 13.79
CA MET A 400 -23.81 9.83 14.14
C MET A 400 -25.32 9.55 14.10
N LEU A 401 -25.81 8.90 13.05
CA LEU A 401 -27.21 8.58 12.87
C LEU A 401 -27.71 7.61 13.95
N THR A 402 -26.99 6.51 14.18
CA THR A 402 -27.34 5.51 15.18
C THR A 402 -27.29 6.05 16.60
N ALA A 403 -26.25 6.82 16.93
CA ALA A 403 -26.09 7.46 18.24
C ALA A 403 -27.18 8.51 18.53
N THR A 404 -27.58 9.28 17.49
CA THR A 404 -28.58 10.36 17.68
C THR A 404 -30.01 9.81 17.71
N THR A 405 -30.31 8.77 16.92
CA THR A 405 -31.69 8.21 16.81
C THR A 405 -31.90 6.99 17.71
N GLY A 406 -30.84 6.36 18.23
CA GLY A 406 -30.94 5.06 18.91
C GLY A 406 -31.41 3.93 18.01
N GLY A 407 -31.54 4.17 16.70
CA GLY A 407 -32.02 3.20 15.70
C GLY A 407 -30.93 2.24 15.24
N GLY A 408 -31.29 0.99 14.95
CA GLY A 408 -30.40 -0.01 14.36
C GLY A 408 -30.30 0.16 12.83
N LEU A 409 -29.10 0.08 12.25
CA LEU A 409 -28.91 0.10 10.80
C LEU A 409 -29.45 -1.19 10.18
N LEU A 410 -30.40 -1.07 9.24
CA LEU A 410 -30.91 -2.20 8.45
C LEU A 410 -30.18 -2.34 7.11
N GLY A 411 -29.71 -1.23 6.55
CA GLY A 411 -28.98 -1.22 5.29
C GLY A 411 -28.59 0.18 4.85
N TRP A 412 -27.64 0.24 3.95
CA TRP A 412 -27.20 1.46 3.29
C TRP A 412 -26.88 1.21 1.81
N SER A 413 -26.94 2.26 1.02
CA SER A 413 -26.48 2.23 -0.38
C SER A 413 -25.90 3.56 -0.79
N ILE A 414 -25.12 3.57 -1.87
CA ILE A 414 -24.55 4.76 -2.48
C ILE A 414 -24.92 4.81 -3.96
N SER A 415 -25.28 5.99 -4.44
CA SER A 415 -25.45 6.31 -5.85
C SER A 415 -24.54 7.50 -6.19
N LEU A 416 -23.80 7.37 -7.27
CA LEU A 416 -22.94 8.43 -7.80
C LEU A 416 -23.65 9.05 -9.00
N GLU A 417 -23.96 10.34 -8.92
CA GLU A 417 -24.64 11.07 -9.97
C GLU A 417 -23.65 11.84 -10.85
N ASP A 418 -24.05 12.19 -12.07
CA ASP A 418 -23.20 12.88 -13.04
C ASP A 418 -22.85 14.33 -12.65
N GLY A 419 -23.54 14.91 -11.68
CA GLY A 419 -23.42 16.32 -11.25
C GLY A 419 -22.38 16.62 -10.15
N GLY A 420 -21.44 15.72 -9.86
CA GLY A 420 -20.46 15.96 -8.80
C GLY A 420 -20.99 15.76 -7.39
N ILE A 421 -22.18 15.18 -7.25
CA ILE A 421 -22.84 14.81 -5.99
C ILE A 421 -22.95 13.30 -5.86
N ALA A 422 -22.83 12.80 -4.65
CA ALA A 422 -23.15 11.43 -4.28
C ALA A 422 -24.32 11.41 -3.31
N LEU A 423 -25.22 10.46 -3.51
CA LEU A 423 -26.32 10.16 -2.59
C LEU A 423 -26.02 8.91 -1.80
N LEU A 424 -25.85 9.04 -0.48
CA LEU A 424 -25.87 7.93 0.46
C LEU A 424 -27.27 7.80 1.05
N ARG A 425 -27.75 6.58 1.13
CA ARG A 425 -29.05 6.25 1.68
C ARG A 425 -28.89 5.28 2.84
N TYR A 426 -29.50 5.59 3.97
CA TYR A 426 -29.52 4.71 5.14
C TYR A 426 -30.98 4.37 5.49
N THR A 427 -31.21 3.15 5.95
CA THR A 427 -32.48 2.69 6.52
C THR A 427 -32.25 2.25 7.94
N LEU A 428 -32.87 2.95 8.90
CA LEU A 428 -32.79 2.65 10.32
C LEU A 428 -34.10 2.02 10.83
N ASP A 429 -34.00 1.03 11.72
CA ASP A 429 -35.11 0.49 12.52
C ASP A 429 -35.17 1.25 13.84
N LEU A 430 -36.20 2.07 14.02
CA LEU A 430 -36.36 2.87 15.22
C LEU A 430 -36.89 2.02 16.40
N PRO A 431 -36.34 2.20 17.61
CA PRO A 431 -36.82 1.47 18.80
C PRO A 431 -38.24 1.89 19.21
N ASP A 432 -38.55 3.17 19.00
CA ASP A 432 -39.86 3.75 19.24
C ASP A 432 -40.38 4.45 17.99
N ARG A 433 -41.59 4.11 17.55
CA ARG A 433 -42.24 4.68 16.36
C ARG A 433 -42.65 6.14 16.53
N ASP A 434 -42.93 6.55 17.76
CA ASP A 434 -43.39 7.90 18.09
C ASP A 434 -42.21 8.82 18.45
N GLN A 435 -40.99 8.28 18.50
CA GLN A 435 -39.77 9.06 18.76
C GLN A 435 -39.63 10.22 17.79
N LYS A 436 -39.51 11.42 18.31
CA LYS A 436 -39.22 12.59 17.46
C LYS A 436 -37.75 12.57 17.02
N VAL A 437 -37.56 12.67 15.74
CA VAL A 437 -36.22 12.83 15.14
C VAL A 437 -36.08 14.27 14.67
N ASP A 438 -35.09 14.95 15.19
CA ASP A 438 -34.76 16.33 14.80
C ASP A 438 -33.85 16.29 13.55
N GLU A 439 -34.49 16.45 12.39
CA GLU A 439 -33.79 16.46 11.09
C GLU A 439 -32.81 17.64 10.98
N ALA A 440 -33.18 18.81 11.52
CA ALA A 440 -32.31 19.98 11.45
C ALA A 440 -31.04 19.76 12.26
N GLN A 441 -31.14 19.14 13.44
CA GLN A 441 -29.96 18.79 14.25
C GLN A 441 -29.05 17.77 13.54
N LEU A 442 -29.64 16.81 12.81
CA LEU A 442 -28.86 15.83 12.04
C LEU A 442 -28.14 16.48 10.86
N ASP A 443 -28.83 17.39 10.15
CA ASP A 443 -28.29 18.14 9.03
C ASP A 443 -27.15 19.08 9.49
N ASP A 444 -27.33 19.81 10.60
CA ASP A 444 -26.31 20.66 11.21
C ASP A 444 -25.08 19.85 11.64
N LYS A 445 -25.28 18.66 12.26
CA LYS A 445 -24.17 17.76 12.61
C LYS A 445 -23.41 17.27 11.38
N LEU A 446 -24.13 16.94 10.29
CA LEU A 446 -23.51 16.57 9.03
C LEU A 446 -22.69 17.73 8.46
N GLU A 447 -23.25 18.94 8.44
CA GLU A 447 -22.54 20.12 7.94
C GLU A 447 -21.26 20.42 8.74
N LEU A 448 -21.36 20.35 10.08
CA LEU A 448 -20.18 20.47 10.96
C LEU A 448 -19.14 19.37 10.71
N MET A 449 -19.59 18.14 10.48
CA MET A 449 -18.71 17.01 10.21
C MET A 449 -17.89 17.21 8.92
N VAL A 450 -18.52 17.77 7.89
CA VAL A 450 -17.89 18.00 6.58
C VAL A 450 -17.11 19.33 6.53
N ARG A 451 -17.60 20.40 7.15
CA ARG A 451 -17.03 21.76 7.07
C ARG A 451 -16.26 22.22 8.31
N GLY A 452 -16.40 21.53 9.43
CA GLY A 452 -15.80 21.92 10.71
C GLY A 452 -14.31 21.58 10.88
N TRP A 453 -13.67 21.01 9.83
CA TRP A 453 -12.29 20.52 9.91
C TRP A 453 -11.26 21.65 10.11
N GLU A 454 -11.37 22.75 9.36
CA GLU A 454 -10.40 23.86 9.45
C GLU A 454 -10.35 24.51 10.84
N PRO A 455 -11.45 24.86 11.49
CA PRO A 455 -11.43 25.38 12.87
C PRO A 455 -10.84 24.40 13.89
N ALA A 456 -11.09 23.10 13.72
CA ALA A 456 -10.53 22.06 14.59
C ALA A 456 -9.01 21.94 14.41
N VAL A 457 -8.52 22.04 13.17
CA VAL A 457 -7.08 22.04 12.87
C VAL A 457 -6.41 23.32 13.36
N GLU A 458 -7.07 24.48 13.22
CA GLU A 458 -6.57 25.77 13.73
C GLU A 458 -6.39 25.70 15.25
N ALA A 459 -7.35 25.19 15.98
CA ALA A 459 -7.23 24.99 17.42
C ALA A 459 -6.08 24.02 17.79
N SER A 460 -5.85 22.98 17.00
CA SER A 460 -4.72 22.06 17.20
C SER A 460 -3.39 22.72 16.88
N LEU A 461 -3.32 23.52 15.82
CA LEU A 461 -2.14 24.32 15.47
C LEU A 461 -1.81 25.36 16.55
N ALA A 462 -2.82 26.02 17.11
CA ALA A 462 -2.64 27.00 18.19
C ALA A 462 -2.01 26.38 19.44
N ARG A 463 -2.32 25.11 19.75
CA ARG A 463 -1.67 24.36 20.84
C ARG A 463 -0.20 24.02 20.55
N LEU A 464 0.14 23.81 19.29
CA LEU A 464 1.50 23.44 18.86
C LEU A 464 2.38 24.67 18.56
N THR A 465 1.78 25.81 18.30
CA THR A 465 2.47 27.06 17.94
C THR A 465 1.93 28.25 18.76
N ASP A 466 1.24 29.18 18.13
CA ASP A 466 0.48 30.27 18.68
C ASP A 466 -0.73 30.58 17.77
N GLU A 467 -1.73 31.30 18.29
CA GLU A 467 -2.99 31.58 17.57
C GLU A 467 -2.76 32.32 16.24
N LYS A 468 -1.85 33.31 16.22
CA LYS A 468 -1.58 34.11 15.01
C LYS A 468 -0.93 33.24 13.90
N ARG A 469 -0.01 32.36 14.30
CA ARG A 469 0.67 31.44 13.38
C ARG A 469 -0.28 30.34 12.91
N ALA A 470 -1.14 29.84 13.80
CA ALA A 470 -2.16 28.86 13.47
C ALA A 470 -3.12 29.38 12.40
N ALA A 471 -3.68 30.59 12.58
CA ALA A 471 -4.55 31.22 11.59
C ALA A 471 -3.85 31.42 10.23
N ALA A 472 -2.59 31.88 10.24
CA ALA A 472 -1.82 32.03 9.01
C ALA A 472 -1.57 30.69 8.28
N MET A 473 -1.36 29.61 9.02
CA MET A 473 -1.14 28.28 8.47
C MET A 473 -2.43 27.69 7.88
N ILE A 474 -3.57 27.87 8.51
CA ILE A 474 -4.87 27.44 7.96
C ILE A 474 -5.16 28.16 6.64
N VAL A 475 -4.96 29.47 6.57
CA VAL A 475 -5.13 30.23 5.32
C VAL A 475 -4.19 29.72 4.22
N ARG A 476 -2.96 29.34 4.58
CA ARG A 476 -1.97 28.87 3.62
C ARG A 476 -2.20 27.43 3.14
N TYR A 477 -2.46 26.53 4.06
CA TYR A 477 -2.48 25.08 3.80
C TYR A 477 -3.87 24.45 3.85
N GLY A 478 -4.83 25.07 4.53
CA GLY A 478 -6.15 24.46 4.79
C GLY A 478 -6.83 23.95 3.51
N ALA A 479 -6.88 24.79 2.48
CA ALA A 479 -7.52 24.45 1.21
C ALA A 479 -6.74 23.41 0.37
N LEU A 480 -5.48 23.09 0.71
CA LEU A 480 -4.67 22.14 -0.04
C LEU A 480 -5.07 20.68 0.21
N PHE A 481 -5.63 20.39 1.38
CA PHE A 481 -5.95 19.03 1.79
C PHE A 481 -7.27 18.55 1.17
N PRO A 482 -7.25 17.39 0.49
CA PRO A 482 -8.45 16.82 -0.10
C PRO A 482 -9.42 16.29 0.97
N ASN A 483 -10.68 16.18 0.63
CA ASN A 483 -11.74 15.84 1.59
C ASN A 483 -11.61 14.43 2.18
N ASN A 484 -11.11 13.45 1.41
CA ASN A 484 -10.81 12.12 1.93
C ASN A 484 -9.75 12.17 3.05
N TYR A 485 -8.74 13.05 2.95
CA TYR A 485 -7.79 13.27 4.03
C TYR A 485 -8.46 13.88 5.26
N ARG A 486 -9.27 14.93 5.07
CA ARG A 486 -9.97 15.65 6.16
C ARG A 486 -10.87 14.74 7.00
N THR A 487 -11.38 13.66 6.39
CA THR A 487 -12.25 12.68 7.06
C THR A 487 -11.50 11.49 7.66
N SER A 488 -10.30 11.19 7.15
CA SER A 488 -9.51 10.03 7.58
C SER A 488 -8.53 10.34 8.71
N TYR A 489 -8.09 11.61 8.84
CA TYR A 489 -7.10 12.02 9.82
C TYR A 489 -7.69 12.99 10.83
N SER A 490 -7.22 12.88 12.10
CA SER A 490 -7.63 13.81 13.15
C SER A 490 -7.07 15.22 12.90
N SER A 491 -7.72 16.23 13.51
CA SER A 491 -7.25 17.61 13.46
C SER A 491 -5.84 17.79 14.04
N ASP A 492 -5.48 17.00 15.06
CA ASP A 492 -4.14 17.02 15.66
C ASP A 492 -3.08 16.47 14.71
N GLU A 493 -3.43 15.44 13.93
CA GLU A 493 -2.55 14.86 12.91
C GLU A 493 -2.36 15.83 11.75
N ALA A 494 -3.45 16.45 11.28
CA ALA A 494 -3.41 17.44 10.23
C ALA A 494 -2.58 18.68 10.61
N ALA A 495 -2.67 19.12 11.86
CA ALA A 495 -1.86 20.22 12.37
C ALA A 495 -0.35 19.90 12.32
N ARG A 496 0.05 18.67 12.68
CA ARG A 496 1.44 18.22 12.57
C ARG A 496 1.88 18.08 11.11
N ASP A 497 0.99 17.64 10.23
CA ASP A 497 1.30 17.52 8.80
C ASP A 497 1.51 18.90 8.16
N MET A 498 0.72 19.91 8.53
CA MET A 498 0.96 21.30 8.08
C MET A 498 2.32 21.83 8.56
N LEU A 499 2.74 21.49 9.79
CA LEU A 499 4.09 21.85 10.28
C LEU A 499 5.18 21.14 9.47
N GLY A 500 4.97 19.89 9.09
CA GLY A 500 5.87 19.13 8.20
C GLY A 500 6.00 19.78 6.83
N LEU A 501 4.89 20.21 6.24
CA LEU A 501 4.89 20.93 4.95
C LEU A 501 5.64 22.26 5.06
N LEU A 502 5.42 23.03 6.11
CA LEU A 502 6.13 24.28 6.35
C LEU A 502 7.64 24.06 6.50
N GLN A 503 8.05 23.00 7.18
CA GLN A 503 9.45 22.63 7.33
C GLN A 503 10.05 22.22 5.97
N MET A 504 9.35 21.39 5.19
CA MET A 504 9.77 20.96 3.86
C MET A 504 10.03 22.16 2.94
N GLU A 505 9.13 23.14 2.92
CA GLU A 505 9.29 24.33 2.10
C GLU A 505 10.49 25.19 2.54
N ARG A 506 10.66 25.36 3.87
CA ARG A 506 11.75 26.16 4.41
C ARG A 506 13.13 25.55 4.14
N ASP A 507 13.23 24.24 4.28
CA ASP A 507 14.50 23.52 4.20
C ASP A 507 14.80 23.08 2.74
N HIS A 508 13.86 23.26 1.80
CA HIS A 508 13.91 22.77 0.41
C HIS A 508 14.38 21.32 0.30
N SER A 509 13.90 20.50 1.19
CA SER A 509 14.28 19.10 1.36
C SER A 509 13.08 18.26 1.76
N LYS A 510 13.17 16.95 1.53
CA LYS A 510 12.16 16.01 2.04
C LYS A 510 12.20 16.01 3.56
N VAL A 511 11.04 16.02 4.17
CA VAL A 511 10.88 15.94 5.62
C VAL A 511 10.22 14.62 5.97
N THR A 512 10.66 14.00 7.03
CA THR A 512 10.07 12.77 7.55
C THR A 512 9.60 12.98 8.98
N ARG A 513 8.50 12.32 9.36
CA ARG A 513 7.96 12.34 10.70
C ARG A 513 7.54 10.95 11.13
N LEU A 514 8.12 10.48 12.22
CA LEU A 514 7.86 9.17 12.81
C LEU A 514 6.91 9.30 14.00
N SER A 515 6.00 8.36 14.14
CA SER A 515 5.08 8.27 15.29
C SER A 515 4.80 6.81 15.63
N ALA A 516 4.40 6.55 16.87
CA ALA A 516 3.97 5.23 17.31
C ALA A 516 2.49 4.99 16.96
N ASP A 517 2.18 3.77 16.52
CA ASP A 517 0.83 3.28 16.22
C ASP A 517 0.65 1.90 16.87
N GLY A 518 0.44 1.87 18.18
CA GLY A 518 0.44 0.66 18.99
C GLY A 518 1.81 -0.04 18.99
N GLU A 519 1.86 -1.28 18.54
CA GLU A 519 3.10 -2.06 18.37
C GLU A 519 3.82 -1.78 17.03
N MET A 520 3.26 -0.91 16.21
CA MET A 520 3.77 -0.52 14.90
C MET A 520 4.30 0.91 14.92
N LEU A 521 4.96 1.29 13.85
CA LEU A 521 5.36 2.67 13.59
C LEU A 521 4.58 3.22 12.40
N ARG A 522 4.38 4.51 12.42
CA ARG A 522 3.86 5.29 11.32
C ARG A 522 4.88 6.32 10.89
N LEU A 523 5.22 6.34 9.63
CA LEU A 523 6.16 7.29 9.05
C LEU A 523 5.48 8.10 7.96
N LYS A 524 5.48 9.41 8.11
CA LYS A 524 5.08 10.32 7.04
C LYS A 524 6.29 10.93 6.36
N VAL A 525 6.24 10.97 5.03
CA VAL A 525 7.25 11.60 4.17
C VAL A 525 6.58 12.71 3.37
N PHE A 526 7.08 13.93 3.53
CA PHE A 526 6.63 15.12 2.82
C PHE A 526 7.54 15.37 1.63
N SER A 527 6.97 15.44 0.43
CA SER A 527 7.71 15.65 -0.82
C SER A 527 7.12 16.78 -1.64
N GLN A 528 8.00 17.59 -2.26
CA GLN A 528 7.63 18.68 -3.14
C GLN A 528 7.65 18.23 -4.60
N GLY A 529 6.68 18.71 -5.39
CA GLY A 529 6.70 18.58 -6.86
C GLY A 529 6.32 17.21 -7.41
N GLY A 530 5.61 16.38 -6.65
CA GLY A 530 5.05 15.13 -7.14
C GLY A 530 5.22 13.94 -6.20
N ALA A 531 4.56 12.83 -6.55
CA ALA A 531 4.67 11.57 -5.82
C ALA A 531 6.07 10.97 -5.99
N MET A 532 6.63 10.46 -4.91
CA MET A 532 7.85 9.67 -4.97
C MET A 532 7.52 8.22 -5.38
N PRO A 533 8.29 7.62 -6.29
CA PRO A 533 8.10 6.20 -6.61
C PRO A 533 8.33 5.29 -5.40
N LEU A 534 7.47 4.31 -5.20
CA LEU A 534 7.64 3.29 -4.16
C LEU A 534 8.95 2.50 -4.34
N SER A 535 9.39 2.31 -5.59
CA SER A 535 10.69 1.69 -5.91
C SER A 535 11.89 2.40 -5.28
N ASP A 536 11.76 3.67 -4.93
CA ASP A 536 12.83 4.46 -4.31
C ASP A 536 12.65 4.53 -2.79
N MET A 537 11.40 4.63 -2.31
CA MET A 537 11.08 4.77 -0.88
C MET A 537 11.18 3.44 -0.14
N VAL A 538 10.58 2.36 -0.66
CA VAL A 538 10.56 1.06 0.04
C VAL A 538 11.97 0.52 0.33
N PRO A 539 12.91 0.49 -0.65
CA PRO A 539 14.27 0.05 -0.35
C PRO A 539 15.00 0.95 0.68
N ALA A 540 14.68 2.25 0.73
CA ALA A 540 15.25 3.14 1.74
C ALA A 540 14.76 2.76 3.14
N LEU A 541 13.45 2.54 3.31
CA LEU A 541 12.86 2.15 4.58
C LEU A 541 13.33 0.76 5.04
N GLU A 542 13.41 -0.21 4.12
CA GLU A 542 13.92 -1.55 4.40
C GLU A 542 15.39 -1.55 4.82
N ASN A 543 16.21 -0.67 4.22
CA ASN A 543 17.61 -0.49 4.61
C ASN A 543 17.78 0.13 6.00
N PHE A 544 16.76 0.80 6.55
CA PHE A 544 16.73 1.20 7.96
C PHE A 544 16.23 0.11 8.91
N GLY A 545 15.84 -1.07 8.39
CA GLY A 545 15.35 -2.19 9.20
C GLY A 545 13.85 -2.16 9.48
N PHE A 546 13.09 -1.41 8.68
CA PHE A 546 11.64 -1.41 8.72
C PHE A 546 11.06 -2.42 7.73
N ASP A 547 9.92 -3.01 8.06
CA ASP A 547 9.07 -3.75 7.14
C ASP A 547 7.92 -2.84 6.70
N VAL A 548 7.84 -2.54 5.41
CA VAL A 548 6.77 -1.71 4.86
C VAL A 548 5.53 -2.56 4.69
N LEU A 549 4.48 -2.26 5.45
CA LEU A 549 3.22 -3.01 5.47
C LEU A 549 2.16 -2.38 4.57
N GLU A 550 2.08 -1.06 4.57
CA GLU A 550 1.05 -0.30 3.87
C GLU A 550 1.58 1.10 3.54
N GLU A 551 1.09 1.68 2.44
CA GLU A 551 1.32 3.08 2.09
C GLU A 551 0.00 3.72 1.67
N SER A 552 -0.27 4.91 2.21
CA SER A 552 -1.44 5.73 1.92
C SER A 552 -1.00 7.12 1.43
N PRO A 553 -0.89 7.34 0.11
CA PRO A 553 -0.47 8.63 -0.41
C PRO A 553 -1.59 9.66 -0.37
N THR A 554 -1.27 10.88 -0.03
CA THR A 554 -2.15 12.05 -0.14
C THR A 554 -1.54 13.05 -1.10
N ALA A 555 -2.22 13.28 -2.22
CA ALA A 555 -1.91 14.36 -3.15
C ALA A 555 -2.54 15.67 -2.65
N LEU A 556 -1.76 16.72 -2.53
CA LEU A 556 -2.23 18.05 -2.21
C LEU A 556 -2.51 18.85 -3.50
N SER A 557 -3.42 19.82 -3.45
CA SER A 557 -3.84 20.57 -4.64
C SER A 557 -2.76 21.45 -5.26
N ASP A 558 -1.67 21.72 -4.54
CA ASP A 558 -0.48 22.46 -5.02
C ASP A 558 0.60 21.55 -5.66
N GLY A 559 0.33 20.25 -5.78
CA GLY A 559 1.25 19.27 -6.32
C GLY A 559 2.26 18.68 -5.32
N ASN A 560 2.20 19.08 -4.05
CA ASN A 560 2.95 18.43 -2.98
C ASN A 560 2.29 17.10 -2.57
N TYR A 561 3.05 16.21 -1.92
CA TYR A 561 2.57 14.89 -1.48
C TYR A 561 2.94 14.60 -0.03
N ILE A 562 2.05 13.87 0.64
CA ILE A 562 2.30 13.23 1.92
C ILE A 562 2.19 11.73 1.70
N HIS A 563 3.28 11.01 1.86
CA HIS A 563 3.31 9.56 1.86
C HIS A 563 3.23 9.07 3.29
N ASP A 564 2.25 8.27 3.62
CA ASP A 564 1.97 7.77 4.96
C ASP A 564 2.18 6.26 5.00
N PHE A 565 3.28 5.84 5.63
CA PHE A 565 3.69 4.44 5.72
C PHE A 565 3.35 3.87 7.09
N ARG A 566 2.81 2.66 7.08
CA ARG A 566 2.70 1.80 8.25
C ARG A 566 3.84 0.80 8.24
N LEU A 567 4.64 0.79 9.32
CA LEU A 567 5.90 0.09 9.36
C LEU A 567 5.94 -0.91 10.53
N GLY A 568 6.44 -2.12 10.24
CA GLY A 568 6.91 -3.07 11.24
C GLY A 568 8.41 -2.91 11.53
N LEU A 569 8.87 -3.44 12.65
CA LEU A 569 10.29 -3.46 13.03
C LEU A 569 10.88 -4.85 12.83
N ARG A 570 12.04 -4.94 12.15
CA ARG A 570 12.82 -6.19 12.03
C ARG A 570 13.62 -6.54 13.29
N GLY A 571 13.59 -5.69 14.30
CA GLY A 571 14.25 -5.89 15.58
C GLY A 571 14.19 -4.65 16.46
N GLY A 572 14.31 -4.83 17.77
CA GLY A 572 14.11 -3.74 18.73
C GLY A 572 12.64 -3.57 19.13
N ASP A 573 12.36 -2.52 19.87
CA ASP A 573 11.02 -2.15 20.33
C ASP A 573 10.67 -0.72 19.90
N VAL A 574 9.38 -0.46 19.77
CA VAL A 574 8.84 0.83 19.30
C VAL A 574 9.26 1.98 20.23
N ALA A 575 9.32 1.75 21.54
CA ALA A 575 9.66 2.79 22.51
C ALA A 575 11.10 3.29 22.31
N SER A 576 12.06 2.37 22.19
CA SER A 576 13.47 2.71 21.92
C SER A 576 13.67 3.44 20.59
N VAL A 577 12.89 3.11 19.58
CA VAL A 577 12.91 3.80 18.28
C VAL A 577 12.36 5.22 18.44
N MET A 578 11.26 5.38 19.17
CA MET A 578 10.62 6.69 19.36
C MET A 578 11.46 7.65 20.23
N GLU A 579 12.22 7.16 21.22
CA GLU A 579 13.18 7.99 21.96
C GLU A 579 14.22 8.67 21.06
N ARG A 580 14.45 8.11 19.87
CA ARG A 580 15.44 8.54 18.90
C ARG A 580 14.81 8.98 17.57
N ALA A 581 13.49 9.24 17.55
CA ALA A 581 12.74 9.58 16.36
C ALA A 581 13.40 10.71 15.55
N ALA A 582 13.77 11.80 16.18
CA ALA A 582 14.38 12.95 15.50
C ALA A 582 15.71 12.61 14.78
N ILE A 583 16.52 11.69 15.34
CA ILE A 583 17.76 11.22 14.71
C ILE A 583 17.42 10.37 13.47
N LEU A 584 16.45 9.48 13.58
CA LEU A 584 15.99 8.62 12.49
C LEU A 584 15.33 9.42 11.37
N GLU A 585 14.47 10.37 11.71
CA GLU A 585 13.84 11.30 10.78
C GLU A 585 14.89 12.06 9.97
N GLY A 586 15.88 12.66 10.64
CA GLY A 586 16.97 13.38 9.98
C GLY A 586 17.80 12.46 9.06
N ALA A 587 18.09 11.24 9.49
CA ALA A 587 18.83 10.27 8.68
C ALA A 587 18.05 9.80 7.45
N LEU A 588 16.75 9.50 7.62
CA LEU A 588 15.85 9.14 6.54
C LEU A 588 15.71 10.26 5.50
N SER A 589 15.49 11.48 5.96
CA SER A 589 15.39 12.66 5.07
C SER A 589 16.64 12.82 4.20
N GLN A 590 17.84 12.67 4.78
CA GLN A 590 19.09 12.75 4.04
C GLN A 590 19.25 11.64 2.99
N VAL A 591 18.81 10.43 3.29
CA VAL A 591 18.83 9.30 2.34
C VAL A 591 17.84 9.53 1.21
N LEU A 592 16.62 9.95 1.53
CA LEU A 592 15.59 10.22 0.54
C LEU A 592 15.93 11.43 -0.37
N ASP A 593 16.69 12.40 0.13
CA ASP A 593 17.24 13.50 -0.67
C ASP A 593 18.49 13.11 -1.50
N GLY A 594 18.98 11.87 -1.35
CA GLY A 594 20.21 11.43 -2.01
C GLY A 594 21.48 12.10 -1.48
N LYS A 595 21.43 12.74 -0.30
CA LYS A 595 22.57 13.34 0.40
C LYS A 595 23.39 12.31 1.16
N ALA A 596 22.75 11.21 1.60
CA ALA A 596 23.38 10.05 2.22
C ALA A 596 23.16 8.78 1.39
N GLU A 597 23.99 7.77 1.60
CA GLU A 597 23.87 6.50 0.88
C GLU A 597 22.71 5.65 1.40
N ASN A 598 22.00 5.02 0.44
CA ASN A 598 20.92 4.09 0.69
C ASN A 598 21.43 2.66 0.61
N ASP A 599 21.84 2.07 1.74
CA ASP A 599 22.24 0.68 1.85
C ASP A 599 21.95 0.10 3.24
N VAL A 600 22.17 -1.19 3.40
CA VAL A 600 21.85 -1.94 4.64
C VAL A 600 22.62 -1.47 5.89
N PHE A 601 23.68 -0.65 5.77
CA PHE A 601 24.31 -0.02 6.93
C PHE A 601 23.35 0.89 7.70
N ASN A 602 22.37 1.47 7.04
CA ASN A 602 21.41 2.37 7.67
C ASN A 602 20.61 1.68 8.80
N GLN A 603 20.41 0.34 8.74
CA GLN A 603 19.73 -0.38 9.83
C GLN A 603 20.47 -0.31 11.17
N LEU A 604 21.78 -0.02 11.18
CA LEU A 604 22.54 0.14 12.43
C LEU A 604 22.08 1.38 13.23
N VAL A 605 21.48 2.37 12.58
CA VAL A 605 20.85 3.50 13.25
C VAL A 605 19.65 3.02 14.08
N THR A 606 18.87 2.09 13.57
CA THR A 606 17.65 1.57 14.22
C THR A 606 17.99 0.43 15.19
N VAL A 607 18.63 -0.64 14.68
CA VAL A 607 18.82 -1.90 15.43
C VAL A 607 19.96 -1.82 16.46
N ALA A 608 21.06 -1.15 16.12
CA ALA A 608 22.22 -1.03 17.02
C ALA A 608 22.28 0.28 17.80
N ALA A 609 21.29 1.14 17.61
CA ALA A 609 21.18 2.46 18.23
C ALA A 609 22.41 3.36 18.02
N LEU A 610 23.01 3.33 16.82
CA LEU A 610 24.16 4.14 16.46
C LEU A 610 23.74 5.51 15.91
N LEU A 611 24.62 6.49 16.08
CA LEU A 611 24.45 7.79 15.42
C LEU A 611 24.71 7.66 13.91
N PRO A 612 24.04 8.42 13.05
CA PRO A 612 24.27 8.39 11.60
C PRO A 612 25.74 8.60 11.20
N GLN A 613 26.45 9.52 11.89
CA GLN A 613 27.89 9.77 11.67
C GLN A 613 28.74 8.52 11.96
N SER A 614 28.40 7.77 12.98
CA SER A 614 29.09 6.50 13.30
C SER A 614 28.85 5.45 12.24
N VAL A 615 27.63 5.41 11.68
CA VAL A 615 27.27 4.51 10.58
C VAL A 615 28.04 4.88 9.29
N ILE A 616 28.25 6.17 9.02
CA ILE A 616 29.06 6.63 7.89
C ILE A 616 30.52 6.17 8.05
N LEU A 617 31.10 6.23 9.26
CA LEU A 617 32.44 5.72 9.55
C LEU A 617 32.53 4.21 9.30
N LEU A 618 31.58 3.43 9.84
CA LEU A 618 31.55 1.97 9.66
C LEU A 618 31.43 1.60 8.17
N ARG A 619 30.61 2.32 7.42
CA ARG A 619 30.47 2.13 5.97
C ARG A 619 31.76 2.46 5.24
N ALA A 620 32.43 3.58 5.59
CA ALA A 620 33.70 3.97 4.99
C ALA A 620 34.80 2.92 5.24
N TRP A 621 34.90 2.39 6.46
CA TRP A 621 35.86 1.32 6.77
C TRP A 621 35.50 0.02 6.06
N TYR A 622 34.22 -0.32 5.91
CA TYR A 622 33.80 -1.46 5.07
C TYR A 622 34.24 -1.27 3.61
N ARG A 623 34.00 -0.12 3.03
CA ARG A 623 34.40 0.18 1.65
C ARG A 623 35.91 0.08 1.47
N TYR A 624 36.68 0.56 2.45
CA TYR A 624 38.13 0.33 2.46
C TYR A 624 38.50 -1.16 2.56
N LEU A 625 37.92 -1.90 3.47
CA LEU A 625 38.17 -3.34 3.63
C LEU A 625 37.81 -4.13 2.36
N ARG A 626 36.77 -3.78 1.67
CA ARG A 626 36.47 -4.36 0.34
C ARG A 626 37.59 -4.19 -0.64
N GLN A 627 38.25 -3.03 -0.66
CA GLN A 627 39.39 -2.74 -1.51
C GLN A 627 40.65 -3.55 -1.12
N THR A 628 40.69 -4.14 0.08
CA THR A 628 41.81 -4.99 0.55
C THR A 628 41.62 -6.49 0.24
N GLY A 629 40.56 -6.84 -0.49
CA GLY A 629 40.27 -8.24 -0.88
C GLY A 629 39.36 -8.99 0.12
N VAL A 630 38.72 -8.30 1.05
CA VAL A 630 37.72 -8.91 1.93
C VAL A 630 36.50 -9.33 1.09
N THR A 631 36.07 -10.58 1.19
CA THR A 631 35.02 -11.21 0.37
C THR A 631 33.64 -11.13 0.99
N TYR A 632 33.53 -10.79 2.28
CA TYR A 632 32.22 -10.70 2.96
C TYR A 632 31.34 -9.63 2.33
N GLY A 633 30.08 -9.99 2.06
CA GLY A 633 29.07 -9.08 1.57
C GLY A 633 28.68 -8.03 2.63
N MET A 634 28.09 -6.92 2.18
CA MET A 634 27.63 -5.86 3.07
C MET A 634 26.61 -6.35 4.10
N PRO A 635 25.60 -7.19 3.75
CA PRO A 635 24.65 -7.71 4.74
C PRO A 635 25.34 -8.53 5.84
N THR A 636 26.35 -9.34 5.50
CA THR A 636 27.10 -10.15 6.49
C THR A 636 27.87 -9.27 7.47
N ALA A 637 28.53 -8.20 6.95
CA ALA A 637 29.24 -7.25 7.79
C ALA A 637 28.29 -6.50 8.75
N VAL A 638 27.16 -6.03 8.24
CA VAL A 638 26.17 -5.31 9.03
C VAL A 638 25.52 -6.23 10.07
N ALA A 639 25.24 -7.49 9.74
CA ALA A 639 24.72 -8.46 10.69
C ALA A 639 25.70 -8.71 11.86
N ALA A 640 27.00 -8.83 11.58
CA ALA A 640 28.02 -8.98 12.61
C ALA A 640 28.11 -7.74 13.53
N LEU A 641 28.11 -6.55 12.94
CA LEU A 641 28.16 -5.28 13.66
C LEU A 641 26.91 -5.05 14.53
N SER A 642 25.74 -5.42 14.03
CA SER A 642 24.47 -5.32 14.73
C SER A 642 24.38 -6.29 15.90
N LYS A 643 24.68 -7.57 15.65
CA LYS A 643 24.62 -8.64 16.65
C LYS A 643 25.59 -8.38 17.82
N HIS A 644 26.75 -7.82 17.52
CA HIS A 644 27.76 -7.47 18.50
C HIS A 644 27.86 -5.95 18.72
N SER A 645 26.70 -5.31 18.91
CA SER A 645 26.59 -3.86 19.04
C SER A 645 27.46 -3.24 20.14
N GLY A 646 27.72 -3.97 21.23
CA GLY A 646 28.64 -3.56 22.29
C GLY A 646 30.09 -3.42 21.79
N VAL A 647 30.60 -4.40 21.03
CA VAL A 647 31.90 -4.36 20.37
C VAL A 647 31.97 -3.25 19.34
N THR A 648 30.91 -3.11 18.53
CA THR A 648 30.79 -2.05 17.51
C THR A 648 30.89 -0.67 18.14
N ARG A 649 30.16 -0.40 19.23
CA ARG A 649 30.24 0.87 19.97
C ARG A 649 31.64 1.09 20.56
N ALA A 650 32.27 0.06 21.07
CA ALA A 650 33.62 0.17 21.59
C ALA A 650 34.67 0.50 20.50
N ILE A 651 34.50 -0.03 19.27
CA ILE A 651 35.35 0.31 18.10
C ILE A 651 35.18 1.79 17.74
N ILE A 652 33.93 2.31 17.74
CA ILE A 652 33.63 3.73 17.47
C ILE A 652 34.26 4.60 18.59
N SER A 653 34.09 4.18 19.85
CA SER A 653 34.68 4.92 21.00
C SER A 653 36.21 4.93 20.98
N LEU A 654 36.84 3.86 20.52
CA LEU A 654 38.28 3.81 20.29
C LEU A 654 38.71 4.84 19.23
N PHE A 655 37.97 4.90 18.13
CA PHE A 655 38.25 5.88 17.07
C PHE A 655 38.09 7.32 17.58
N ASN A 656 37.02 7.61 18.32
CA ASN A 656 36.76 8.92 18.88
C ASN A 656 37.85 9.31 19.90
N ALA A 657 38.22 8.42 20.83
CA ALA A 657 39.29 8.66 21.80
C ALA A 657 40.63 8.96 21.11
N ALA A 658 40.93 8.27 20.01
CA ALA A 658 42.16 8.47 19.26
C ALA A 658 42.18 9.76 18.44
N HIS A 659 41.04 10.11 17.78
CA HIS A 659 41.04 11.11 16.69
C HIS A 659 40.19 12.35 16.92
N ASP A 660 39.31 12.40 17.96
CA ASP A 660 38.53 13.59 18.26
C ASP A 660 39.43 14.70 18.86
N PRO A 661 39.62 15.84 18.18
CA PRO A 661 40.43 16.94 18.72
C PRO A 661 39.83 17.57 19.99
N ALA A 662 38.51 17.43 20.22
CA ALA A 662 37.83 17.91 21.42
C ALA A 662 38.12 17.04 22.66
N PHE A 663 38.68 15.85 22.50
CA PHE A 663 39.01 14.98 23.62
C PHE A 663 40.22 15.51 24.38
N THR A 664 40.04 15.85 25.65
CA THR A 664 41.04 16.46 26.54
C THR A 664 41.74 15.47 27.49
N GLY A 665 41.33 14.17 27.47
CA GLY A 665 41.89 13.13 28.33
C GLY A 665 43.19 12.53 27.79
N ASP A 666 43.72 11.58 28.53
CA ASP A 666 44.88 10.75 28.11
C ASP A 666 44.41 9.75 27.01
N ARG A 667 44.76 10.04 25.75
CA ARG A 667 44.34 9.27 24.57
C ARG A 667 44.84 7.83 24.61
N ASP A 668 46.09 7.61 25.08
CA ASP A 668 46.65 6.28 25.12
C ASP A 668 45.97 5.40 26.17
N LYS A 669 45.70 6.00 27.34
CA LYS A 669 44.99 5.29 28.41
C LYS A 669 43.55 4.95 28.04
N GLU A 670 42.80 5.88 27.46
CA GLU A 670 41.44 5.61 27.04
C GLU A 670 41.38 4.65 25.84
N SER A 671 42.29 4.77 24.88
CA SER A 671 42.40 3.82 23.76
C SER A 671 42.69 2.41 24.27
N ALA A 672 43.59 2.26 25.24
CA ALA A 672 43.91 0.95 25.86
C ALA A 672 42.68 0.33 26.55
N LYS A 673 41.87 1.15 27.23
CA LYS A 673 40.63 0.71 27.85
C LYS A 673 39.62 0.18 26.83
N PHE A 674 39.42 0.91 25.72
CA PHE A 674 38.51 0.46 24.67
C PHE A 674 39.02 -0.77 23.93
N ILE A 675 40.33 -0.87 23.68
CA ILE A 675 40.93 -2.08 23.10
C ILE A 675 40.66 -3.30 24.00
N LYS A 676 40.86 -3.17 25.33
CA LYS A 676 40.53 -4.24 26.27
C LYS A 676 39.05 -4.59 26.26
N SER A 677 38.16 -3.60 26.18
CA SER A 677 36.70 -3.83 26.06
C SER A 677 36.36 -4.62 24.77
N ILE A 678 36.96 -4.22 23.64
CA ILE A 678 36.76 -4.90 22.35
C ILE A 678 37.26 -6.35 22.44
N GLU A 679 38.49 -6.58 22.98
CA GLU A 679 39.07 -7.93 23.12
C GLU A 679 38.21 -8.81 24.02
N THR A 680 37.68 -8.27 25.11
CA THR A 680 36.76 -8.99 26.01
C THR A 680 35.47 -9.36 25.28
N GLY A 681 34.89 -8.44 24.51
CA GLY A 681 33.67 -8.69 23.70
C GLY A 681 33.95 -9.73 22.60
N LEU A 682 35.09 -9.65 21.92
CA LEU A 682 35.50 -10.62 20.89
C LEU A 682 35.67 -12.02 21.42
N ALA A 683 36.13 -12.20 22.67
CA ALA A 683 36.24 -13.51 23.30
C ALA A 683 34.88 -14.23 23.45
N ALA A 684 33.77 -13.49 23.44
CA ALA A 684 32.43 -14.05 23.50
C ALA A 684 31.82 -14.33 22.10
N VAL A 685 32.49 -13.97 21.01
CA VAL A 685 32.04 -14.20 19.65
C VAL A 685 32.33 -15.63 19.22
N SER A 686 31.30 -16.43 19.00
CA SER A 686 31.45 -17.85 18.64
C SER A 686 31.64 -18.09 17.14
N ALA A 687 31.12 -17.19 16.28
CA ALA A 687 31.23 -17.35 14.83
C ALA A 687 32.55 -16.77 14.31
N ILE A 688 33.34 -17.60 13.64
CA ILE A 688 34.67 -17.23 13.12
C ILE A 688 34.61 -16.02 12.16
N ASP A 689 33.61 -15.99 11.30
CA ASP A 689 33.49 -14.91 10.33
C ASP A 689 33.08 -13.57 10.99
N GLU A 690 32.20 -13.59 12.01
CA GLU A 690 31.86 -12.43 12.81
C GLU A 690 33.09 -11.88 13.55
N ASP A 691 33.87 -12.77 14.21
CA ASP A 691 35.11 -12.39 14.88
C ASP A 691 36.12 -11.77 13.90
N ARG A 692 36.30 -12.37 12.72
CA ARG A 692 37.21 -11.85 11.69
C ARG A 692 36.79 -10.47 11.21
N ILE A 693 35.48 -10.24 10.97
CA ILE A 693 34.95 -8.96 10.54
C ILE A 693 35.28 -7.91 11.60
N LEU A 694 34.88 -8.13 12.85
CA LEU A 694 35.07 -7.17 13.94
C LEU A 694 36.56 -6.84 14.18
N ARG A 695 37.47 -7.85 14.13
CA ARG A 695 38.92 -7.63 14.22
C ARG A 695 39.47 -6.80 13.07
N ARG A 696 38.95 -6.96 11.86
CA ARG A 696 39.35 -6.12 10.72
C ARG A 696 38.95 -4.69 10.91
N TYR A 697 37.72 -4.40 11.40
CA TYR A 697 37.29 -3.05 11.75
C TYR A 697 38.23 -2.43 12.83
N MET A 698 38.48 -3.14 13.92
CA MET A 698 39.43 -2.70 14.94
C MET A 698 40.81 -2.42 14.32
N GLY A 699 41.27 -3.29 13.41
CA GLY A 699 42.55 -3.17 12.74
C GLY A 699 42.67 -1.90 11.91
N VAL A 700 41.63 -1.52 11.18
CA VAL A 700 41.59 -0.26 10.40
C VAL A 700 41.65 0.95 11.33
N VAL A 701 40.87 0.94 12.41
CA VAL A 701 40.88 2.04 13.39
C VAL A 701 42.29 2.21 14.01
N ARG A 702 42.94 1.11 14.42
CA ARG A 702 44.30 1.14 14.98
C ARG A 702 45.37 1.51 13.97
N ALA A 703 45.16 1.28 12.70
CA ALA A 703 46.08 1.67 11.62
C ALA A 703 45.92 3.11 11.18
N THR A 704 44.81 3.78 11.56
CA THR A 704 44.56 5.18 11.19
C THR A 704 45.53 6.12 11.91
N LEU A 705 46.19 6.97 11.13
CA LEU A 705 47.17 7.94 11.60
C LEU A 705 46.63 9.36 11.64
N ARG A 706 45.79 9.69 10.67
CA ARG A 706 45.12 10.99 10.55
C ARG A 706 43.75 10.81 9.91
N THR A 707 42.82 11.63 10.26
CA THR A 707 41.48 11.70 9.63
C THR A 707 40.92 13.12 9.73
N ASN A 708 40.13 13.54 8.76
CA ASN A 708 39.38 14.80 8.80
C ASN A 708 37.96 14.62 9.33
N ALA A 709 37.62 13.47 9.95
CA ALA A 709 36.24 13.14 10.38
C ALA A 709 35.65 14.17 11.35
N PHE A 710 36.50 14.91 12.07
CA PHE A 710 36.11 15.95 13.04
C PHE A 710 36.39 17.38 12.53
N ALA A 711 36.92 17.52 11.32
CA ALA A 711 37.15 18.80 10.67
C ALA A 711 35.97 19.14 9.73
N PRO A 712 35.70 20.42 9.42
CA PRO A 712 34.63 20.81 8.50
C PRO A 712 34.68 20.11 7.14
N ALA A 713 35.88 19.85 6.62
CA ALA A 713 36.08 19.13 5.35
C ALA A 713 35.55 17.69 5.38
N GLY A 714 35.42 17.06 6.56
CA GLY A 714 34.86 15.72 6.72
C GLY A 714 33.38 15.63 6.41
N ALA A 715 32.66 16.75 6.42
CA ALA A 715 31.25 16.82 6.01
C ALA A 715 31.06 16.57 4.52
N GLU A 716 32.03 16.95 3.65
CA GLU A 716 31.99 16.69 2.20
C GLU A 716 32.50 15.28 1.86
N ALA A 717 33.66 14.89 2.43
CA ALA A 717 34.26 13.58 2.23
C ALA A 717 35.25 13.25 3.36
N LEU A 718 35.22 12.00 3.80
CA LEU A 718 36.11 11.47 4.81
C LEU A 718 37.45 11.07 4.21
N ALA A 719 38.52 11.33 4.93
CA ALA A 719 39.86 10.85 4.62
C ALA A 719 40.43 10.06 5.81
N PHE A 720 41.06 8.91 5.52
CA PHE A 720 41.77 8.11 6.51
C PHE A 720 43.17 7.84 5.99
N LYS A 721 44.19 8.42 6.64
CA LYS A 721 45.60 8.10 6.39
C LYS A 721 45.99 6.91 7.24
N LEU A 722 46.43 5.83 6.59
CA LEU A 722 46.66 4.53 7.23
C LEU A 722 48.13 4.15 7.20
N ASP A 723 48.60 3.55 8.28
CA ASP A 723 49.85 2.77 8.32
C ASP A 723 49.60 1.39 7.68
N SER A 724 49.99 1.23 6.43
CA SER A 724 49.72 -0.01 5.70
C SER A 724 50.33 -1.23 6.36
N ALA A 725 51.40 -1.08 7.12
CA ALA A 725 52.03 -2.20 7.86
C ALA A 725 51.16 -2.73 8.99
N LYS A 726 50.25 -1.87 9.54
CA LYS A 726 49.34 -2.23 10.64
C LYS A 726 47.99 -2.71 10.16
N VAL A 727 47.63 -2.57 8.88
CA VAL A 727 46.39 -3.07 8.35
C VAL A 727 46.46 -4.58 8.09
N PRO A 728 45.64 -5.40 8.74
CA PRO A 728 45.74 -6.86 8.62
C PRO A 728 45.38 -7.36 7.22
N GLY A 729 46.24 -8.20 6.64
CA GLY A 729 45.97 -8.95 5.42
C GLY A 729 46.10 -8.17 4.12
N LEU A 730 46.81 -7.04 4.09
CA LEU A 730 47.10 -6.34 2.85
C LEU A 730 48.06 -7.14 1.93
N PRO A 731 47.85 -7.14 0.62
CA PRO A 731 48.72 -7.78 -0.34
C PRO A 731 50.04 -7.01 -0.51
N ALA A 732 51.13 -7.75 -0.71
CA ALA A 732 52.44 -7.16 -1.00
C ALA A 732 52.53 -6.61 -2.44
N PRO A 733 53.32 -5.57 -2.68
CA PRO A 733 54.15 -4.83 -1.72
C PRO A 733 53.31 -3.88 -0.87
N LEU A 734 53.63 -3.77 0.43
CA LEU A 734 52.94 -2.83 1.28
C LEU A 734 53.36 -1.40 0.93
N PRO A 735 52.41 -0.45 0.74
CA PRO A 735 52.76 0.98 0.69
C PRO A 735 53.35 1.44 2.03
N TRP A 736 54.14 2.52 2.06
CA TRP A 736 54.54 3.17 3.29
C TRP A 736 53.34 3.76 4.02
N ARG A 737 52.48 4.51 3.27
CA ARG A 737 51.19 5.05 3.73
C ARG A 737 50.15 4.94 2.61
N GLU A 738 48.94 4.83 3.01
CA GLU A 738 47.80 4.96 2.09
C GLU A 738 46.74 5.89 2.68
N VAL A 739 46.12 6.67 1.83
CA VAL A 739 44.98 7.53 2.18
C VAL A 739 43.75 7.01 1.45
N PHE A 740 42.75 6.60 2.19
CA PHE A 740 41.44 6.24 1.64
C PHE A 740 40.48 7.43 1.78
N VAL A 741 39.79 7.77 0.70
CA VAL A 741 38.78 8.82 0.63
C VAL A 741 37.42 8.20 0.40
N TYR A 742 36.44 8.64 1.16
CA TYR A 742 35.06 8.15 1.09
C TYR A 742 34.05 9.27 1.15
N SER A 743 33.10 9.25 0.20
CA SER A 743 31.86 10.07 0.25
C SER A 743 30.73 9.38 -0.52
N PRO A 744 29.47 9.85 -0.42
CA PRO A 744 28.39 9.39 -1.31
C PRO A 744 28.64 9.67 -2.80
N ARG A 745 29.56 10.60 -3.15
CA ARG A 745 29.85 11.04 -4.51
C ARG A 745 31.06 10.40 -5.13
N VAL A 746 32.15 10.17 -4.34
CA VAL A 746 33.41 9.64 -4.81
C VAL A 746 34.06 8.78 -3.76
N GLU A 747 34.69 7.71 -4.19
CA GLU A 747 35.66 6.92 -3.41
C GLU A 747 37.01 6.96 -4.10
N GLY A 748 38.10 6.90 -3.32
CA GLY A 748 39.42 6.90 -3.90
C GLY A 748 40.49 6.47 -2.93
N ILE A 749 41.67 6.17 -3.48
CA ILE A 749 42.83 5.81 -2.68
C ILE A 749 44.09 6.46 -3.25
N HIS A 750 45.02 6.84 -2.37
CA HIS A 750 46.35 7.30 -2.71
C HIS A 750 47.36 6.50 -1.96
N LEU A 751 48.26 5.79 -2.70
CA LEU A 751 49.29 4.91 -2.18
C LEU A 751 50.66 5.57 -2.36
N ARG A 752 51.45 5.57 -1.27
CA ARG A 752 52.82 6.12 -1.31
C ARG A 752 53.81 5.06 -0.84
N ALA A 753 54.93 4.93 -1.59
CA ALA A 753 55.97 3.97 -1.26
C ALA A 753 57.02 4.56 -0.24
N GLY A 754 56.99 5.84 0.03
CA GLY A 754 57.82 6.55 0.98
C GLY A 754 57.33 7.97 1.25
N PRO A 755 58.01 8.73 2.18
CA PRO A 755 57.57 10.06 2.56
C PRO A 755 57.68 11.06 1.40
N VAL A 756 58.72 10.97 0.56
CA VAL A 756 58.86 11.81 -0.64
C VAL A 756 58.62 10.92 -1.86
N ALA A 757 57.45 10.95 -2.38
CA ALA A 757 56.98 10.08 -3.44
C ALA A 757 56.17 10.85 -4.49
N ARG A 758 56.20 10.44 -5.76
CA ARG A 758 55.53 11.07 -6.89
C ARG A 758 54.81 10.04 -7.77
N GLY A 759 53.64 10.39 -8.25
CA GLY A 759 52.88 9.60 -9.20
C GLY A 759 51.53 10.21 -9.57
N GLY A 760 50.91 9.67 -10.61
CA GLY A 760 49.71 10.20 -11.19
C GLY A 760 48.44 9.68 -10.50
N LEU A 761 47.37 10.42 -10.73
CA LEU A 761 46.01 10.05 -10.34
C LEU A 761 45.23 9.50 -11.52
N ARG A 762 44.54 8.40 -11.32
CA ARG A 762 43.71 7.73 -12.33
C ARG A 762 42.23 7.90 -12.05
N TRP A 763 41.44 8.25 -13.05
CA TRP A 763 40.01 8.04 -13.02
C TRP A 763 39.73 6.57 -13.33
N SER A 764 39.28 5.84 -12.31
CA SER A 764 39.01 4.40 -12.39
C SER A 764 37.56 4.13 -12.76
N ASP A 765 37.30 3.07 -13.49
CA ASP A 765 36.00 2.49 -13.76
C ASP A 765 35.71 1.23 -12.88
N ARG A 766 36.65 0.87 -11.98
CA ARG A 766 36.63 -0.32 -11.12
C ARG A 766 36.15 0.03 -9.70
N ARG A 767 34.86 -0.18 -9.43
CA ARG A 767 34.26 0.19 -8.14
C ARG A 767 34.83 -0.55 -6.94
N ASP A 768 35.03 -1.86 -7.05
CA ASP A 768 35.25 -2.72 -5.89
C ASP A 768 36.72 -3.16 -5.74
N ASP A 769 37.59 -2.84 -6.69
CA ASP A 769 38.98 -3.24 -6.68
C ASP A 769 39.95 -2.18 -7.28
N PHE A 770 39.57 -0.90 -7.25
CA PHE A 770 40.46 0.18 -7.72
C PHE A 770 41.78 0.25 -6.92
N ARG A 771 41.78 -0.16 -5.63
CA ARG A 771 43.03 -0.25 -4.85
C ARG A 771 44.01 -1.24 -5.47
N THR A 772 43.55 -2.39 -5.94
CA THR A 772 44.38 -3.42 -6.60
C THR A 772 44.92 -2.86 -7.91
N GLU A 773 44.11 -2.13 -8.69
CA GLU A 773 44.59 -1.46 -9.88
C GLU A 773 45.70 -0.45 -9.56
N VAL A 774 45.45 0.43 -8.58
CA VAL A 774 46.41 1.46 -8.14
C VAL A 774 47.70 0.84 -7.59
N LEU A 775 47.59 -0.23 -6.78
CA LEU A 775 48.75 -0.96 -6.24
C LEU A 775 49.59 -1.58 -7.34
N GLY A 776 48.98 -2.18 -8.37
CA GLY A 776 49.65 -2.71 -9.52
C GLY A 776 50.47 -1.66 -10.28
N LEU A 777 49.87 -0.45 -10.42
CA LEU A 777 50.54 0.70 -11.06
C LEU A 777 51.65 1.29 -10.17
N MET A 778 51.48 1.32 -8.83
CA MET A 778 52.49 1.79 -7.89
C MET A 778 53.74 0.89 -7.92
N LYS A 779 53.60 -0.40 -8.12
CA LYS A 779 54.76 -1.31 -8.30
C LYS A 779 55.70 -0.81 -9.37
N ALA A 780 55.18 -0.40 -10.51
CA ALA A 780 55.94 0.16 -11.61
C ALA A 780 56.53 1.55 -11.28
N GLN A 781 55.89 2.32 -10.43
CA GLN A 781 56.28 3.68 -10.07
C GLN A 781 57.42 3.70 -9.00
N ARG A 782 57.69 2.60 -8.29
CA ARG A 782 58.70 2.58 -7.22
C ARG A 782 60.07 3.00 -7.70
N VAL A 783 60.45 2.70 -8.92
CA VAL A 783 61.74 3.02 -9.53
C VAL A 783 61.64 4.13 -10.59
N LYS A 784 60.44 4.51 -10.98
CA LYS A 784 60.19 5.58 -11.95
C LYS A 784 60.48 6.93 -11.27
N ASN A 785 61.21 7.83 -11.94
CA ASN A 785 61.60 9.13 -11.39
C ASN A 785 62.56 9.09 -10.22
N ALA A 786 63.25 7.95 -9.97
CA ALA A 786 64.16 7.78 -8.85
C ALA A 786 65.31 8.84 -8.79
N VAL A 787 65.61 9.47 -9.90
CA VAL A 787 66.61 10.59 -9.96
C VAL A 787 65.99 11.93 -9.46
N ILE A 788 64.65 12.07 -9.50
CA ILE A 788 63.91 13.30 -9.12
C ILE A 788 63.44 13.17 -7.67
N VAL A 789 62.81 12.02 -7.33
CA VAL A 789 62.25 11.67 -6.00
C VAL A 789 62.66 10.26 -5.63
N PRO A 790 62.86 9.96 -4.32
CA PRO A 790 63.37 8.65 -3.89
C PRO A 790 62.44 7.47 -4.22
N THR A 791 61.15 7.69 -4.35
CA THR A 791 60.19 6.59 -4.60
C THR A 791 58.91 7.07 -5.28
N GLY A 792 58.00 6.13 -5.63
CA GLY A 792 56.78 6.41 -6.35
C GLY A 792 55.51 6.43 -5.49
N ALA A 793 54.53 7.09 -6.02
CA ALA A 793 53.15 7.10 -5.54
C ALA A 793 52.18 6.79 -6.66
N LYS A 794 50.96 6.42 -6.32
CA LYS A 794 49.84 6.26 -7.25
C LYS A 794 48.52 6.47 -6.53
N GLY A 795 47.63 7.20 -7.17
CA GLY A 795 46.28 7.35 -6.70
C GLY A 795 45.25 7.00 -7.77
N GLY A 796 44.05 6.79 -7.33
CA GLY A 796 42.89 6.60 -8.21
C GLY A 796 41.58 6.90 -7.48
N PHE A 797 40.60 7.33 -8.20
CA PHE A 797 39.27 7.64 -7.69
C PHE A 797 38.18 7.07 -8.60
N TYR A 798 37.05 6.74 -8.01
CA TYR A 798 35.85 6.21 -8.65
C TYR A 798 34.66 7.15 -8.35
N PRO A 799 34.15 7.91 -9.35
CA PRO A 799 32.90 8.66 -9.19
C PRO A 799 31.70 7.74 -9.08
N LYS A 800 30.82 7.97 -8.11
CA LYS A 800 29.69 7.09 -7.80
C LYS A 800 28.35 7.55 -8.43
N LYS A 801 28.28 8.82 -8.86
CA LYS A 801 27.05 9.46 -9.36
C LYS A 801 27.17 9.91 -10.82
N LEU A 802 27.97 9.23 -11.64
CA LEU A 802 28.12 9.57 -13.06
C LEU A 802 26.80 9.38 -13.80
N PRO A 803 26.31 10.40 -14.54
CA PRO A 803 25.28 10.23 -15.54
C PRO A 803 25.70 9.27 -16.66
N ASP A 804 24.74 8.76 -17.42
CA ASP A 804 25.08 7.96 -18.59
C ASP A 804 25.76 8.86 -19.67
N MET A 805 27.00 8.54 -19.97
CA MET A 805 27.82 9.26 -20.96
C MET A 805 27.17 9.29 -22.36
N ARG A 806 26.30 8.32 -22.69
CA ARG A 806 25.61 8.24 -23.98
C ARG A 806 24.43 9.22 -24.05
N VAL A 807 23.86 9.59 -22.91
CA VAL A 807 22.73 10.52 -22.80
C VAL A 807 23.25 11.97 -22.68
N ASP A 808 24.19 12.21 -21.76
CA ASP A 808 24.75 13.53 -21.51
C ASP A 808 26.24 13.43 -21.17
N ARG A 809 27.07 13.65 -22.21
CA ARG A 809 28.53 13.58 -22.07
C ARG A 809 29.10 14.75 -21.26
N ASP A 810 28.47 15.91 -21.34
CA ASP A 810 28.97 17.12 -20.68
C ASP A 810 28.67 17.01 -19.16
N ALA A 811 27.49 16.59 -18.79
CA ALA A 811 27.13 16.29 -17.40
C ALA A 811 28.00 15.15 -16.81
N TRP A 812 28.29 14.10 -17.60
CA TRP A 812 29.20 13.03 -17.21
C TRP A 812 30.61 13.56 -16.90
N PHE A 813 31.16 14.43 -17.79
CA PHE A 813 32.48 15.02 -17.61
C PHE A 813 32.51 16.03 -16.45
N ALA A 814 31.45 16.82 -16.27
CA ALA A 814 31.32 17.77 -15.18
C ALA A 814 31.29 17.03 -13.81
N GLU A 815 30.53 15.94 -13.68
CA GLU A 815 30.47 15.11 -12.48
C GLU A 815 31.83 14.47 -12.18
N GLY A 816 32.52 13.96 -13.21
CA GLY A 816 33.84 13.41 -13.06
C GLY A 816 34.87 14.45 -12.59
N THR A 817 34.78 15.67 -13.13
CA THR A 817 35.63 16.80 -12.71
C THR A 817 35.38 17.20 -11.27
N GLU A 818 34.13 17.29 -10.85
CA GLU A 818 33.80 17.63 -9.47
C GLU A 818 34.20 16.52 -8.50
N SER A 819 34.05 15.26 -8.88
CA SER A 819 34.56 14.10 -8.10
C SER A 819 36.06 14.18 -7.92
N TYR A 820 36.83 14.60 -8.98
CA TYR A 820 38.25 14.83 -8.89
C TYR A 820 38.58 15.98 -7.93
N ARG A 821 37.89 17.12 -8.04
CA ARG A 821 38.07 18.27 -7.12
C ARG A 821 37.86 17.87 -5.67
N LEU A 822 36.76 17.14 -5.40
CA LEU A 822 36.45 16.66 -4.07
C LEU A 822 37.56 15.73 -3.54
N PHE A 823 38.02 14.81 -4.38
CA PHE A 823 39.12 13.90 -4.01
C PHE A 823 40.38 14.66 -3.63
N ILE A 824 40.82 15.66 -4.45
CA ILE A 824 42.00 16.49 -4.17
C ILE A 824 41.84 17.32 -2.89
N ARG A 825 40.70 18.01 -2.75
CA ARG A 825 40.42 18.80 -1.53
C ARG A 825 40.49 17.97 -0.25
N THR A 826 39.97 16.72 -0.35
CA THR A 826 39.95 15.79 0.77
C THR A 826 41.34 15.27 1.13
N LEU A 827 42.19 14.94 0.16
CA LEU A 827 43.58 14.56 0.40
C LEU A 827 44.35 15.70 1.08
N LEU A 828 44.17 16.92 0.59
CA LEU A 828 44.86 18.13 1.16
C LEU A 828 44.36 18.46 2.56
N SER A 829 43.13 18.06 2.96
CA SER A 829 42.56 18.35 4.27
C SER A 829 43.26 17.64 5.45
N ILE A 830 44.08 16.61 5.17
CA ILE A 830 44.87 15.87 6.17
C ILE A 830 46.39 15.97 5.94
N THR A 831 46.79 16.81 4.96
CA THR A 831 48.20 16.99 4.59
C THR A 831 48.74 18.24 5.28
N ASP A 832 49.97 18.16 5.82
CA ASP A 832 50.64 19.31 6.43
C ASP A 832 51.01 20.36 5.36
N ASN A 833 51.02 21.62 5.75
CA ASN A 833 51.47 22.71 4.91
C ASN A 833 52.82 23.27 5.40
N ILE A 834 53.52 24.02 4.60
CA ILE A 834 54.74 24.80 5.00
C ILE A 834 54.37 26.28 4.90
N VAL A 835 54.47 27.00 6.02
CA VAL A 835 54.22 28.42 6.10
C VAL A 835 55.38 29.10 6.81
N ASN A 836 56.04 30.02 6.15
CA ASN A 836 57.23 30.68 6.69
C ASN A 836 58.30 29.69 7.17
N ASP A 837 58.62 28.70 6.31
CA ASP A 837 59.58 27.61 6.55
C ASP A 837 59.28 26.72 7.77
N LYS A 838 58.04 26.73 8.28
CA LYS A 838 57.58 25.88 9.36
C LYS A 838 56.47 24.97 8.91
N VAL A 839 56.51 23.72 9.35
CA VAL A 839 55.40 22.79 9.13
C VAL A 839 54.19 23.19 9.96
N VAL A 840 53.06 23.28 9.34
CA VAL A 840 51.77 23.58 9.96
C VAL A 840 50.82 22.43 9.72
N HIS A 841 50.30 21.86 10.78
CA HIS A 841 49.33 20.77 10.71
C HIS A 841 47.92 21.29 10.37
N PRO A 842 47.09 20.47 9.69
CA PRO A 842 45.71 20.84 9.39
C PRO A 842 44.89 20.99 10.67
N ASP A 843 44.00 21.99 10.70
CA ASP A 843 43.09 22.26 11.83
C ASP A 843 42.15 21.10 12.09
N SER A 844 41.86 20.82 13.37
CA SER A 844 40.95 19.78 13.83
C SER A 844 41.31 18.36 13.36
N VAL A 845 42.59 18.11 13.10
CA VAL A 845 43.16 16.78 12.79
C VAL A 845 44.17 16.37 13.85
N VAL A 846 43.94 15.25 14.51
CA VAL A 846 44.93 14.67 15.45
C VAL A 846 45.99 13.94 14.65
N ILE A 847 47.28 14.18 14.98
CA ILE A 847 48.46 13.68 14.29
C ILE A 847 49.09 12.53 15.11
N HIS A 848 49.10 11.33 14.55
CA HIS A 848 49.76 10.13 15.13
C HIS A 848 51.02 9.68 14.37
N ASP A 849 51.44 10.45 13.37
CA ASP A 849 52.68 10.25 12.61
C ASP A 849 53.54 11.52 12.68
N GLY A 850 54.73 11.50 12.04
CA GLY A 850 55.53 12.70 11.92
C GLY A 850 55.04 13.69 10.87
N ASP A 851 55.75 14.79 10.72
CA ASP A 851 55.49 15.78 9.68
C ASP A 851 55.51 15.19 8.28
N ASP A 852 54.50 15.56 7.48
CA ASP A 852 54.33 15.00 6.13
C ASP A 852 53.74 16.05 5.18
N PRO A 853 54.52 17.12 4.85
CA PRO A 853 54.10 18.19 4.01
C PRO A 853 54.28 17.91 2.50
N TYR A 854 54.93 16.82 2.12
CA TYR A 854 55.23 16.56 0.73
C TYR A 854 54.11 15.71 0.11
N PHE A 855 53.31 16.38 -0.68
CA PHE A 855 52.22 15.76 -1.42
C PHE A 855 52.15 16.37 -2.83
N VAL A 856 52.26 15.57 -3.86
CA VAL A 856 52.22 16.00 -5.27
C VAL A 856 51.39 15.01 -6.08
N VAL A 857 50.74 15.48 -7.10
CA VAL A 857 49.95 14.69 -8.04
C VAL A 857 50.43 14.87 -9.48
N ALA A 858 50.04 13.99 -10.36
CA ALA A 858 50.36 14.07 -11.79
C ALA A 858 49.15 13.51 -12.59
N ALA A 859 49.11 13.84 -13.88
CA ALA A 859 48.10 13.26 -14.76
C ALA A 859 48.35 11.79 -15.03
N ASP A 860 47.26 11.02 -15.22
CA ASP A 860 47.23 9.65 -15.69
C ASP A 860 46.00 9.45 -16.60
N LYS A 861 45.61 8.21 -16.89
CA LYS A 861 44.41 7.88 -17.68
C LYS A 861 43.16 8.56 -17.08
N GLY A 862 42.48 9.32 -17.89
CA GLY A 862 41.25 10.03 -17.55
C GLY A 862 41.43 11.38 -16.87
N THR A 863 42.65 11.77 -16.44
CA THR A 863 42.91 13.02 -15.71
C THR A 863 43.93 13.95 -16.43
N ALA A 864 44.19 13.72 -17.70
CA ALA A 864 45.20 14.48 -18.46
C ALA A 864 44.94 16.01 -18.48
N THR A 865 43.68 16.43 -18.38
CA THR A 865 43.27 17.85 -18.39
C THR A 865 43.07 18.43 -16.99
N PHE A 866 43.33 17.69 -15.92
CA PHE A 866 42.96 18.09 -14.53
C PHE A 866 44.15 18.71 -13.75
N SER A 867 45.32 18.81 -14.34
CA SER A 867 46.50 19.38 -13.64
C SER A 867 46.24 20.83 -13.22
N ASP A 868 45.70 21.66 -14.11
CA ASP A 868 45.34 23.04 -13.77
C ASP A 868 44.26 23.13 -12.69
N THR A 869 43.29 22.21 -12.72
CA THR A 869 42.28 22.10 -11.66
C THR A 869 42.90 21.78 -10.28
N ALA A 870 43.86 20.86 -10.26
CA ALA A 870 44.57 20.51 -9.01
C ALA A 870 45.42 21.68 -8.48
N ASN A 871 46.16 22.35 -9.38
CA ASN A 871 46.98 23.53 -9.04
C ASN A 871 46.09 24.70 -8.52
N ALA A 872 44.95 24.94 -9.15
CA ALA A 872 43.99 25.94 -8.66
C ALA A 872 43.52 25.65 -7.22
N ILE A 873 43.24 24.40 -6.87
CA ILE A 873 42.87 24.00 -5.51
C ILE A 873 44.03 24.21 -4.52
N ALA A 874 45.25 23.88 -4.94
CA ALA A 874 46.44 24.09 -4.11
C ALA A 874 46.69 25.59 -3.82
N LEU A 875 46.54 26.44 -4.84
CA LEU A 875 46.64 27.90 -4.71
C LEU A 875 45.54 28.49 -3.84
N GLU A 876 44.32 28.08 -4.04
CA GLU A 876 43.16 28.49 -3.24
C GLU A 876 43.37 28.20 -1.74
N ARG A 877 44.01 27.07 -1.43
CA ARG A 877 44.30 26.63 -0.06
C ARG A 877 45.64 27.15 0.48
N ASN A 878 46.33 27.97 -0.27
CA ASN A 878 47.67 28.44 0.07
C ASN A 878 48.64 27.29 0.40
N PHE A 879 48.50 26.18 -0.31
CA PHE A 879 49.39 25.03 -0.14
C PHE A 879 50.77 25.37 -0.71
N TRP A 880 51.81 25.06 0.06
CA TRP A 880 53.17 25.55 -0.20
C TRP A 880 53.73 25.23 -1.60
N LEU A 881 53.28 24.16 -2.24
CA LEU A 881 53.67 23.81 -3.61
C LEU A 881 52.99 24.65 -4.69
N GLY A 882 51.86 25.28 -4.40
CA GLY A 882 51.11 26.12 -5.32
C GLY A 882 50.87 25.47 -6.70
N ASP A 883 51.35 26.11 -7.75
CA ASP A 883 51.26 25.64 -9.14
C ASP A 883 52.22 24.50 -9.51
N ALA A 884 53.11 24.11 -8.57
CA ALA A 884 53.97 22.92 -8.70
C ALA A 884 53.33 21.66 -8.10
N PHE A 885 52.15 21.79 -7.49
CA PHE A 885 51.45 20.68 -6.87
C PHE A 885 51.08 19.58 -7.86
N ALA A 886 50.61 19.93 -9.03
CA ALA A 886 50.29 19.00 -10.12
C ALA A 886 51.19 19.28 -11.34
N SER A 887 51.92 18.26 -11.76
CA SER A 887 52.75 18.37 -12.96
C SER A 887 51.94 18.28 -14.27
N GLY A 888 52.42 18.98 -15.32
CA GLY A 888 51.77 18.94 -16.64
C GLY A 888 50.62 19.91 -16.84
N GLY A 889 50.45 20.91 -15.99
CA GLY A 889 49.53 22.02 -16.16
C GLY A 889 50.02 23.06 -17.18
N SER A 890 49.20 24.11 -17.40
CA SER A 890 49.49 25.20 -18.37
C SER A 890 50.75 26.02 -18.03
N VAL A 891 51.17 26.02 -16.76
CA VAL A 891 52.39 26.67 -16.25
C VAL A 891 53.61 25.78 -16.40
N GLY A 892 53.43 24.49 -16.68
CA GLY A 892 54.48 23.49 -16.90
C GLY A 892 54.79 23.29 -18.40
N TYR A 893 55.12 22.05 -18.75
CA TYR A 893 55.38 21.65 -20.13
C TYR A 893 54.43 20.54 -20.58
N ASP A 894 54.07 20.53 -21.85
CA ASP A 894 53.26 19.47 -22.43
C ASP A 894 54.08 18.22 -22.69
N HIS A 895 53.86 17.17 -21.89
CA HIS A 895 54.57 15.89 -21.99
C HIS A 895 54.45 15.23 -23.37
N LYS A 896 53.29 15.37 -24.03
CA LYS A 896 53.04 14.79 -25.37
C LYS A 896 53.73 15.59 -26.45
N ALA A 897 53.68 16.91 -26.40
CA ALA A 897 54.34 17.79 -27.37
C ALA A 897 55.85 17.65 -27.28
N MET A 898 56.41 17.57 -26.07
CA MET A 898 57.86 17.39 -25.87
C MET A 898 58.32 15.96 -26.07
N GLY A 899 57.50 14.97 -25.95
CA GLY A 899 57.83 13.56 -26.11
C GLY A 899 58.88 13.04 -25.15
N ILE A 900 58.95 13.56 -23.90
CA ILE A 900 60.01 13.32 -22.94
C ILE A 900 60.19 11.82 -22.63
N THR A 901 59.05 11.11 -22.41
CA THR A 901 59.10 9.67 -22.09
C THR A 901 59.67 8.86 -23.25
N ALA A 902 59.28 9.16 -24.49
CA ALA A 902 59.81 8.48 -25.65
C ALA A 902 61.28 8.76 -25.85
N LYS A 903 61.71 10.03 -25.76
CA LYS A 903 63.12 10.44 -25.85
C LYS A 903 63.97 9.82 -24.75
N GLY A 904 63.50 9.81 -23.49
CA GLY A 904 64.22 9.19 -22.38
C GLY A 904 64.29 7.67 -22.54
N GLY A 905 63.23 7.02 -23.00
CA GLY A 905 63.22 5.61 -23.35
C GLY A 905 64.25 5.26 -24.42
N TRP A 906 64.29 6.08 -25.50
CA TRP A 906 65.27 5.90 -26.57
C TRP A 906 66.71 6.07 -26.11
N LEU A 907 66.99 7.10 -25.31
CA LEU A 907 68.33 7.31 -24.72
C LEU A 907 68.75 6.15 -23.81
N SER A 908 67.78 5.58 -23.03
CA SER A 908 68.04 4.42 -22.20
C SER A 908 68.38 3.18 -23.02
N VAL A 909 67.70 2.98 -24.15
CA VAL A 909 67.96 1.90 -25.11
C VAL A 909 69.37 2.08 -25.72
N GLN A 910 69.68 3.28 -26.23
CA GLN A 910 71.00 3.56 -26.79
C GLN A 910 72.12 3.32 -25.77
N ARG A 911 71.97 3.79 -24.53
CA ARG A 911 72.93 3.55 -23.46
C ARG A 911 73.12 2.05 -23.13
N HIS A 912 72.03 1.31 -23.00
CA HIS A 912 72.06 -0.13 -22.69
C HIS A 912 72.82 -0.89 -23.79
N PHE A 913 72.45 -0.68 -25.03
CA PHE A 913 73.14 -1.37 -26.13
C PHE A 913 74.57 -0.90 -26.35
N ALA A 914 74.88 0.36 -26.08
CA ALA A 914 76.26 0.89 -26.12
C ALA A 914 77.14 0.18 -25.11
N GLU A 915 76.65 -0.11 -23.92
CA GLU A 915 77.39 -0.92 -22.90
C GLU A 915 77.59 -2.37 -23.33
N MET A 916 76.75 -2.88 -24.21
CA MET A 916 76.90 -4.19 -24.85
C MET A 916 77.81 -4.14 -26.08
N GLY A 917 78.37 -2.99 -26.43
CA GLY A 917 79.17 -2.79 -27.66
C GLY A 917 78.38 -2.78 -28.97
N ILE A 918 77.04 -2.57 -28.87
CA ILE A 918 76.14 -2.57 -30.05
C ILE A 918 75.73 -1.11 -30.34
N ASN A 919 75.90 -0.68 -31.57
CA ASN A 919 75.38 0.58 -32.00
C ASN A 919 73.98 0.41 -32.57
N VAL A 920 73.01 1.10 -32.01
CA VAL A 920 71.54 1.03 -32.31
C VAL A 920 71.02 2.21 -33.16
N GLN A 921 71.91 2.86 -33.90
CA GLN A 921 71.46 3.94 -34.86
C GLN A 921 70.67 3.36 -36.00
#